data_991d110ef686319ce3b6d49438317f30
#
_entry.id   991d110ef686319ce3b6d49438317f30
#
_cell.length_a   1.000
_cell.length_b   1.000
_cell.length_c   1.000
_cell.angle_alpha   90.00
_cell.angle_beta   90.00
_cell.angle_gamma   90.00
#
_symmetry.space_group_name_H-M   'P 1'
#
loop_
_entity.id
_entity.type
_entity.pdbx_description
1 polymer ?
#
loop_
_entity_poly.entity_id
_entity_poly.type
_entity_poly.pdbx_seq_one_letter_code
_entity_poly.pdbx_strand_id
1 'polypeptide(L)'
;MNYLWIGILGMCVFPAVAQQQDYANDTALPDDTIHSSHVLNDITIKAPSRSKMLSKVTNTELIGHSELIRAACCNLGESFTTNPSVDVSYSDASTGARQIKLLGLSGTYVQMLTENMPNLRGASIPYSLGYVPGPWLQSIQVSKGASSVKSGYESVTGQINIEYLKPQGTDGIRANAYLDSKLKQEINLDGSLHLTDRLSTSALLHFENRQSNHDKDGDGFMDMPKQRQFNGMWRMAYVSPLWISQWSIKALLDERTSGMSHHGSQPTTLPHYGIDVNTHRLESQWKNGFILDDEHNTSLALMMNGSIHDADYQFGHTRYDVNQKNGYAQLMFETDFTPEHNLSVGASVNHDHYEQTLDLANPPVGEKDYLLGVANETTSGLYAQYTYKLDDKLTIMPGIRWDYSSAHGGFLTPRLHVKYAPAEWLSLRASAGKGYRSPHVLAENVSLLASGKTFIANKRLKQEEAWNTGLSASLHLPVAGKELELNMDYYYTDFQHQLVINPDGAKGANTFSIENLSGKSYSHTAQIDATYPFFEGFSATGAFRYTDAKTTYDDQLRTRPLTSRYKGLLTLGYKTPLEKWHFDVTGSVNGLGYLYDHSSYPAYFQLQAQVTREFRHFSVYIGGENLTNYTINHPIRGAADPWSAQFDATQVWGPTDGAMFYIGMRFTFENF
;
A
#
# COMPACT_ATOMS: atom_id res chain seq x y z
N MET A 1 17.01 33.82 -3.65
CA MET A 1 16.15 35.02 -3.63
C MET A 1 14.79 34.57 -4.14
N ASN A 2 13.88 34.32 -3.22
CA ASN A 2 12.54 34.88 -3.19
C ASN A 2 11.79 34.27 -2.01
N TYR A 3 11.71 35.09 -0.98
CA TYR A 3 10.72 34.92 0.09
C TYR A 3 9.37 35.33 -0.46
N LEU A 4 8.36 34.47 -0.32
CA LEU A 4 6.95 34.83 -0.13
C LEU A 4 6.13 33.54 -0.05
N TRP A 5 5.71 33.20 1.16
CA TRP A 5 4.47 32.44 1.49
C TRP A 5 4.51 32.11 2.99
N ILE A 6 4.46 33.18 3.80
CA ILE A 6 4.00 33.09 5.20
C ILE A 6 2.92 34.16 5.33
N GLY A 7 1.71 33.74 5.49
CA GLY A 7 0.61 34.63 5.80
C GLY A 7 -0.71 34.05 5.35
N ILE A 8 -1.36 33.30 6.23
CA ILE A 8 -2.80 33.24 6.52
C ILE A 8 -2.98 32.09 7.53
N LEU A 9 -2.80 32.41 8.78
CA LEU A 9 -3.40 31.72 9.92
C LEU A 9 -3.86 32.80 10.90
N GLY A 10 -4.98 33.43 10.53
CA GLY A 10 -5.73 34.30 11.44
C GLY A 10 -6.64 33.43 12.28
N MET A 11 -6.28 33.26 13.55
CA MET A 11 -7.17 32.67 14.55
C MET A 11 -8.35 33.58 14.81
N CYS A 12 -9.55 33.13 14.47
CA CYS A 12 -10.79 33.64 15.05
C CYS A 12 -11.14 32.80 16.29
N VAL A 13 -10.87 33.37 17.45
CA VAL A 13 -11.37 32.86 18.73
C VAL A 13 -12.75 33.40 18.94
N PHE A 14 -13.77 32.55 19.03
CA PHE A 14 -15.09 32.88 19.57
C PHE A 14 -15.32 32.10 20.87
N PRO A 15 -15.89 32.73 21.93
CA PRO A 15 -16.13 32.04 23.18
C PRO A 15 -17.39 31.15 23.09
N ALA A 16 -17.22 29.88 23.47
CA ALA A 16 -18.32 28.94 23.62
C ALA A 16 -19.04 29.20 24.95
N VAL A 17 -20.33 29.39 24.87
CA VAL A 17 -21.27 29.35 26.01
C VAL A 17 -21.69 27.89 26.20
N ALA A 18 -21.36 27.34 27.37
CA ALA A 18 -21.75 25.99 27.76
C ALA A 18 -23.24 25.96 28.09
N GLN A 19 -23.99 25.05 27.49
CA GLN A 19 -25.23 24.51 28.04
C GLN A 19 -25.05 23.01 28.26
N GLN A 20 -25.06 22.64 29.55
CA GLN A 20 -25.15 21.28 30.03
C GLN A 20 -26.53 20.70 29.69
N GLN A 21 -26.57 19.57 29.02
CA GLN A 21 -27.68 18.63 29.13
C GLN A 21 -27.14 17.22 29.30
N ASP A 22 -27.43 16.67 30.50
CA ASP A 22 -27.22 15.29 30.85
C ASP A 22 -28.07 14.36 29.98
N TYR A 23 -27.46 13.40 29.32
CA TYR A 23 -28.13 12.16 28.93
C TYR A 23 -27.22 10.98 29.27
N ALA A 24 -27.48 10.43 30.45
CA ALA A 24 -27.23 9.03 30.72
C ALA A 24 -28.33 8.23 29.99
N ASN A 25 -27.99 7.26 29.17
CA ASN A 25 -28.39 5.87 29.28
C ASN A 25 -28.03 5.05 28.04
N ASP A 26 -27.39 3.95 28.34
CA ASP A 26 -27.36 2.69 27.62
C ASP A 26 -28.69 2.38 26.92
N THR A 27 -28.74 2.38 25.60
CA THR A 27 -29.66 1.56 24.85
C THR A 27 -28.96 1.13 23.56
N ALA A 28 -28.71 -0.16 23.44
CA ALA A 28 -28.40 -0.81 22.20
C ALA A 28 -29.41 -0.39 21.12
N LEU A 29 -28.98 0.30 20.11
CA LEU A 29 -29.79 0.59 18.92
C LEU A 29 -30.03 -0.73 18.18
N PRO A 30 -31.25 -0.98 17.69
CA PRO A 30 -31.55 -2.15 16.88
C PRO A 30 -30.76 -2.15 15.58
N ASP A 31 -30.42 -3.35 15.12
CA ASP A 31 -29.57 -3.69 13.98
C ASP A 31 -30.15 -3.32 12.59
N ASP A 32 -31.23 -2.54 12.52
CA ASP A 32 -32.04 -2.39 11.30
C ASP A 32 -31.91 -1.05 10.55
N THR A 33 -30.89 -0.22 10.86
CA THR A 33 -30.80 1.12 10.21
C THR A 33 -29.58 1.33 9.31
N ILE A 34 -28.96 0.27 8.76
CA ILE A 34 -27.77 0.38 7.92
C ILE A 34 -27.99 -0.23 6.53
N HIS A 35 -29.07 0.12 5.85
CA HIS A 35 -29.26 -0.32 4.47
C HIS A 35 -28.94 0.73 3.39
N SER A 36 -28.71 1.99 3.73
CA SER A 36 -28.50 3.07 2.75
C SER A 36 -27.03 3.40 2.42
N SER A 37 -26.05 2.57 2.80
CA SER A 37 -24.62 2.92 2.65
C SER A 37 -23.88 2.24 1.49
N HIS A 38 -24.59 1.63 0.55
CA HIS A 38 -23.96 0.81 -0.49
C HIS A 38 -23.08 1.55 -1.49
N VAL A 39 -23.29 2.83 -1.73
CA VAL A 39 -22.51 3.61 -2.70
C VAL A 39 -21.22 4.17 -2.14
N LEU A 40 -21.18 4.44 -0.86
CA LEU A 40 -20.02 4.95 -0.14
C LEU A 40 -19.61 4.00 0.98
N ASN A 41 -19.52 2.72 0.74
CA ASN A 41 -19.21 1.67 1.72
C ASN A 41 -18.10 2.04 2.72
N ASP A 42 -18.38 3.01 3.57
CA ASP A 42 -17.64 3.30 4.79
C ASP A 42 -18.32 2.51 5.92
N ILE A 43 -18.10 1.20 5.91
CA ILE A 43 -18.52 0.37 7.04
C ILE A 43 -17.58 0.73 8.18
N THR A 44 -18.07 1.51 9.13
CA THR A 44 -17.41 1.64 10.44
C THR A 44 -17.62 0.33 11.19
N ILE A 45 -16.82 -0.68 10.86
CA ILE A 45 -16.84 -1.94 11.57
C ILE A 45 -15.99 -1.74 12.82
N LYS A 46 -16.57 -1.90 14.01
CA LYS A 46 -15.82 -2.29 15.21
C LYS A 46 -15.34 -3.73 14.96
N ALA A 47 -14.39 -3.90 14.06
CA ALA A 47 -13.91 -5.18 13.61
C ALA A 47 -12.90 -5.74 14.62
N PRO A 48 -12.81 -7.08 14.75
CA PRO A 48 -11.66 -7.72 15.37
C PRO A 48 -10.37 -7.27 14.68
N SER A 49 -9.24 -7.39 15.34
CA SER A 49 -7.94 -6.84 14.95
C SER A 49 -7.55 -7.13 13.49
N ARG A 50 -7.83 -8.34 13.03
CA ARG A 50 -7.64 -8.79 11.65
C ARG A 50 -8.73 -9.80 11.34
N SER A 51 -9.44 -9.63 10.23
CA SER A 51 -10.47 -10.57 9.81
C SER A 51 -10.62 -10.61 8.30
N LYS A 52 -10.97 -11.79 7.77
CA LYS A 52 -11.51 -11.84 6.42
C LYS A 52 -12.91 -11.25 6.41
N MET A 53 -13.18 -10.39 5.44
CA MET A 53 -14.51 -9.83 5.23
C MET A 53 -15.42 -10.91 4.63
N LEU A 54 -16.02 -11.74 5.48
CA LEU A 54 -16.85 -12.88 5.06
C LEU A 54 -18.07 -12.47 4.25
N SER A 55 -18.60 -11.27 4.50
CA SER A 55 -19.70 -10.69 3.72
C SER A 55 -19.33 -10.39 2.27
N LYS A 56 -18.07 -10.05 1.99
CA LYS A 56 -17.64 -9.76 0.61
C LYS A 56 -17.49 -11.03 -0.23
N VAL A 57 -17.85 -10.93 -1.50
CA VAL A 57 -17.65 -12.00 -2.53
C VAL A 57 -16.17 -12.12 -2.87
N THR A 58 -15.47 -10.99 -2.96
CA THR A 58 -14.02 -10.95 -3.16
C THR A 58 -13.28 -11.45 -1.92
N ASN A 59 -12.13 -12.12 -2.12
CA ASN A 59 -11.27 -12.53 -1.01
C ASN A 59 -10.53 -11.30 -0.45
N THR A 60 -11.18 -10.60 0.47
CA THR A 60 -10.69 -9.36 1.07
C THR A 60 -10.37 -9.56 2.54
N GLU A 61 -9.18 -9.18 2.94
CA GLU A 61 -8.70 -9.13 4.31
C GLU A 61 -8.72 -7.69 4.80
N LEU A 62 -9.26 -7.46 5.99
CA LEU A 62 -9.30 -6.18 6.67
C LEU A 62 -8.21 -6.13 7.74
N ILE A 63 -7.33 -5.15 7.67
CA ILE A 63 -6.40 -4.76 8.73
C ILE A 63 -7.02 -3.55 9.40
N GLY A 64 -7.64 -3.76 10.55
CA GLY A 64 -8.33 -2.71 11.30
C GLY A 64 -7.37 -1.90 12.17
N HIS A 65 -7.86 -0.79 12.73
CA HIS A 65 -7.07 0.11 13.57
C HIS A 65 -6.39 -0.62 14.76
N SER A 66 -7.07 -1.57 15.39
CA SER A 66 -6.51 -2.36 16.49
C SER A 66 -5.33 -3.25 16.09
N GLU A 67 -5.24 -3.70 14.83
CA GLU A 67 -4.07 -4.41 14.30
C GLU A 67 -2.94 -3.42 13.98
N LEU A 68 -3.27 -2.26 13.42
CA LEU A 68 -2.30 -1.22 13.06
C LEU A 68 -1.52 -0.68 14.26
N ILE A 69 -2.11 -0.68 15.46
CA ILE A 69 -1.46 -0.21 16.69
C ILE A 69 -0.64 -1.27 17.42
N ARG A 70 -0.68 -2.56 17.01
CA ARG A 70 0.09 -3.68 17.62
C ARG A 70 1.58 -3.61 17.35
N ALA A 71 1.97 -2.96 16.26
CA ALA A 71 3.33 -2.54 16.00
C ALA A 71 3.33 -1.01 15.89
N ALA A 72 4.44 -0.35 16.15
CA ALA A 72 4.54 1.09 15.93
C ALA A 72 4.64 1.36 14.42
N CYS A 73 3.52 1.25 13.71
CA CYS A 73 3.46 1.48 12.27
C CYS A 73 3.62 2.97 11.99
N CYS A 74 4.81 3.40 11.64
CA CYS A 74 5.10 4.78 11.28
C CYS A 74 4.52 5.15 9.91
N ASN A 75 4.45 4.17 9.00
CA ASN A 75 3.94 4.37 7.63
C ASN A 75 3.22 3.13 7.09
N LEU A 76 2.61 3.27 5.90
CA LEU A 76 1.86 2.18 5.26
C LEU A 76 2.70 0.90 5.06
N GLY A 77 3.99 1.03 4.71
CA GLY A 77 4.86 -0.14 4.51
C GLY A 77 5.01 -0.97 5.79
N GLU A 78 5.17 -0.33 6.93
CA GLU A 78 5.29 -0.99 8.23
C GLU A 78 3.98 -1.63 8.69
N SER A 79 2.83 -1.13 8.20
CA SER A 79 1.50 -1.69 8.51
C SER A 79 1.30 -3.13 8.00
N PHE A 80 2.16 -3.61 7.09
CA PHE A 80 2.08 -4.99 6.57
C PHE A 80 3.01 -5.98 7.27
N THR A 81 3.78 -5.57 8.28
CA THR A 81 4.76 -6.45 8.94
C THR A 81 4.13 -7.67 9.61
N THR A 82 2.91 -7.54 10.13
CA THR A 82 2.09 -8.61 10.71
C THR A 82 1.21 -9.33 9.69
N ASN A 83 1.22 -8.91 8.40
CA ASN A 83 0.38 -9.48 7.36
C ASN A 83 1.15 -10.53 6.54
N PRO A 84 0.67 -11.80 6.44
CA PRO A 84 1.35 -12.83 5.67
C PRO A 84 1.17 -12.71 4.15
N SER A 85 0.15 -11.95 3.70
CA SER A 85 -0.24 -11.89 2.29
C SER A 85 0.59 -10.87 1.51
N VAL A 86 1.04 -9.81 2.18
CA VAL A 86 1.82 -8.73 1.59
C VAL A 86 3.27 -8.81 2.08
N ASP A 87 4.21 -8.84 1.16
CA ASP A 87 5.63 -8.65 1.49
C ASP A 87 6.01 -7.20 1.30
N VAL A 88 6.82 -6.68 2.20
CA VAL A 88 7.47 -5.38 2.07
C VAL A 88 8.97 -5.59 2.06
N SER A 89 9.65 -5.02 1.09
CA SER A 89 11.11 -5.07 0.96
C SER A 89 11.63 -3.72 0.49
N TYR A 90 12.90 -3.44 0.72
CA TYR A 90 13.56 -2.29 0.11
C TYR A 90 13.72 -2.52 -1.39
N SER A 91 13.62 -1.44 -2.19
CA SER A 91 13.84 -1.47 -3.62
C SER A 91 15.32 -1.33 -3.98
N ASP A 92 16.07 -0.64 -3.11
CA ASP A 92 17.52 -0.48 -3.18
C ASP A 92 18.10 -0.30 -1.77
N ALA A 93 19.43 -0.38 -1.67
CA ALA A 93 20.15 -0.32 -0.40
C ALA A 93 20.40 1.10 0.14
N SER A 94 20.08 2.14 -0.62
CA SER A 94 20.58 3.50 -0.34
C SER A 94 19.48 4.52 -0.05
N THR A 95 18.32 4.41 -0.73
CA THR A 95 17.30 5.47 -0.70
C THR A 95 16.21 5.27 0.33
N GLY A 96 16.14 4.08 0.92
CA GLY A 96 15.05 3.69 1.81
C GLY A 96 13.69 3.52 1.09
N ALA A 97 13.68 3.47 -0.25
CA ALA A 97 12.51 3.15 -1.03
C ALA A 97 12.02 1.74 -0.72
N ARG A 98 10.71 1.60 -0.49
CA ARG A 98 10.09 0.30 -0.17
C ARG A 98 9.11 -0.09 -1.26
N GLN A 99 9.05 -1.36 -1.57
CA GLN A 99 8.09 -1.95 -2.48
C GLN A 99 7.30 -3.06 -1.80
N ILE A 100 6.05 -3.23 -2.23
CA ILE A 100 5.24 -4.38 -1.83
C ILE A 100 5.35 -5.48 -2.89
N LYS A 101 5.06 -6.72 -2.45
CA LYS A 101 4.77 -7.85 -3.34
C LYS A 101 3.50 -8.52 -2.87
N LEU A 102 2.63 -8.83 -3.81
CA LEU A 102 1.39 -9.57 -3.57
C LEU A 102 1.35 -10.76 -4.54
N LEU A 103 1.04 -11.95 -4.02
CA LEU A 103 1.06 -13.19 -4.79
C LEU A 103 2.42 -13.46 -5.48
N GLY A 104 3.53 -13.05 -4.85
CA GLY A 104 4.90 -13.23 -5.35
C GLY A 104 5.30 -12.30 -6.50
N LEU A 105 4.47 -11.31 -6.83
CA LEU A 105 4.69 -10.36 -7.92
C LEU A 105 4.87 -8.94 -7.40
N SER A 106 5.53 -8.09 -8.19
CA SER A 106 5.84 -6.69 -7.85
C SER A 106 4.58 -5.89 -7.50
N GLY A 107 4.72 -4.94 -6.60
CA GLY A 107 3.68 -3.99 -6.22
C GLY A 107 3.12 -3.16 -7.37
N THR A 108 3.84 -3.03 -8.47
CA THR A 108 3.33 -2.39 -9.69
C THR A 108 2.11 -3.10 -10.28
N TYR A 109 1.89 -4.40 -9.95
CA TYR A 109 0.72 -5.19 -10.35
C TYR A 109 -0.42 -5.16 -9.32
N VAL A 110 -0.22 -4.47 -8.20
CA VAL A 110 -1.24 -4.22 -7.17
C VAL A 110 -1.87 -2.86 -7.42
N GLN A 111 -3.17 -2.82 -7.58
CA GLN A 111 -3.87 -1.55 -7.67
C GLN A 111 -3.96 -0.89 -6.30
N MET A 112 -3.32 0.26 -6.14
CA MET A 112 -3.43 1.07 -4.93
C MET A 112 -4.64 1.98 -5.00
N LEU A 113 -5.48 1.92 -3.99
CA LEU A 113 -6.65 2.78 -3.83
C LEU A 113 -6.54 3.59 -2.53
N THR A 114 -7.04 4.79 -2.57
CA THR A 114 -7.34 5.59 -1.38
C THR A 114 -8.82 5.90 -1.39
N GLU A 115 -9.53 5.48 -0.35
CA GLU A 115 -10.98 5.72 -0.25
C GLU A 115 -11.73 5.19 -1.50
N ASN A 116 -11.34 3.99 -1.98
CA ASN A 116 -11.88 3.31 -3.17
C ASN A 116 -11.62 4.01 -4.53
N MET A 117 -10.73 4.99 -4.59
CA MET A 117 -10.29 5.63 -5.84
C MET A 117 -8.83 5.29 -6.15
N PRO A 118 -8.47 5.03 -7.43
CA PRO A 118 -7.08 4.81 -7.82
C PRO A 118 -6.17 5.97 -7.37
N ASN A 119 -5.09 5.66 -6.66
CA ASN A 119 -4.13 6.63 -6.15
C ASN A 119 -2.76 5.97 -5.98
N LEU A 120 -1.70 6.73 -5.66
CA LEU A 120 -0.34 6.26 -5.40
C LEU A 120 0.19 5.39 -6.56
N ARG A 121 0.04 5.89 -7.79
CA ARG A 121 0.41 5.22 -9.05
C ARG A 121 1.47 6.01 -9.81
N GLY A 122 2.13 5.37 -10.79
CA GLY A 122 3.14 6.01 -11.64
C GLY A 122 4.35 6.48 -10.85
N ALA A 123 4.73 7.75 -11.00
CA ALA A 123 5.92 8.35 -10.38
C ALA A 123 5.91 8.32 -8.85
N SER A 124 4.74 8.19 -8.23
CA SER A 124 4.65 8.09 -6.76
C SER A 124 4.98 6.70 -6.21
N ILE A 125 4.94 5.63 -7.03
CA ILE A 125 5.11 4.23 -6.59
C ILE A 125 6.40 4.01 -5.77
N PRO A 126 7.58 4.50 -6.16
CA PRO A 126 8.83 4.16 -5.48
C PRO A 126 8.85 4.47 -3.98
N TYR A 127 8.18 5.55 -3.56
CA TYR A 127 8.15 5.98 -2.16
C TYR A 127 6.74 6.02 -1.57
N SER A 128 5.72 5.56 -2.31
CA SER A 128 4.30 5.65 -1.95
C SER A 128 3.98 5.11 -0.56
N LEU A 129 4.64 4.04 -0.14
CA LEU A 129 4.44 3.41 1.16
C LEU A 129 4.89 4.32 2.32
N GLY A 130 5.88 5.19 2.10
CA GLY A 130 6.34 6.19 3.05
C GLY A 130 5.48 7.46 3.08
N TYR A 131 4.64 7.70 2.06
CA TYR A 131 3.82 8.92 1.97
C TYR A 131 2.52 8.87 2.78
N VAL A 132 2.22 7.72 3.37
CA VAL A 132 1.00 7.50 4.15
C VAL A 132 1.38 7.24 5.60
N PRO A 133 1.19 8.21 6.50
CA PRO A 133 1.44 8.02 7.93
C PRO A 133 0.55 6.94 8.52
N GLY A 134 1.15 6.00 9.27
CA GLY A 134 0.43 4.90 9.91
C GLY A 134 -0.67 5.34 10.86
N PRO A 135 -0.44 6.35 11.74
CA PRO A 135 -1.46 6.86 12.66
C PRO A 135 -2.70 7.48 11.98
N TRP A 136 -2.63 7.83 10.68
CA TRP A 136 -3.77 8.35 9.94
C TRP A 136 -4.73 7.26 9.43
N LEU A 137 -4.32 6.00 9.51
CA LEU A 137 -5.06 4.87 8.95
C LEU A 137 -6.19 4.44 9.89
N GLN A 138 -7.40 4.40 9.37
CA GLN A 138 -8.54 3.75 10.01
C GLN A 138 -8.51 2.25 9.72
N SER A 139 -8.25 1.89 8.46
CA SER A 139 -8.10 0.50 8.04
C SER A 139 -7.40 0.38 6.70
N ILE A 140 -6.90 -0.82 6.40
CA ILE A 140 -6.40 -1.22 5.10
C ILE A 140 -7.17 -2.47 4.66
N GLN A 141 -7.66 -2.47 3.42
CA GLN A 141 -8.32 -3.61 2.82
C GLN A 141 -7.41 -4.23 1.76
N VAL A 142 -7.03 -5.48 1.93
CA VAL A 142 -6.20 -6.23 0.98
C VAL A 142 -7.07 -7.26 0.27
N SER A 143 -7.38 -7.02 -0.99
CA SER A 143 -8.12 -7.95 -1.85
C SER A 143 -7.15 -8.71 -2.74
N LYS A 144 -7.15 -10.04 -2.65
CA LYS A 144 -6.26 -10.91 -3.43
C LYS A 144 -6.90 -11.32 -4.75
N GLY A 145 -6.10 -11.40 -5.80
CA GLY A 145 -6.54 -11.78 -7.13
C GLY A 145 -7.23 -10.66 -7.90
N ALA A 146 -7.94 -11.01 -8.97
CA ALA A 146 -8.73 -10.03 -9.71
C ALA A 146 -9.77 -9.39 -8.78
N SER A 147 -9.86 -8.07 -8.76
CA SER A 147 -10.84 -7.31 -7.96
C SER A 147 -12.11 -7.03 -8.75
N SER A 148 -13.07 -6.28 -8.19
CA SER A 148 -14.27 -5.82 -8.90
C SER A 148 -13.91 -4.95 -10.12
N VAL A 149 -14.69 -5.04 -11.21
CA VAL A 149 -14.57 -4.16 -12.39
C VAL A 149 -14.89 -2.70 -12.08
N LYS A 150 -15.60 -2.44 -10.97
CA LYS A 150 -15.90 -1.09 -10.47
C LYS A 150 -14.63 -0.29 -10.17
N SER A 151 -13.59 -0.95 -9.65
CA SER A 151 -12.32 -0.32 -9.25
C SER A 151 -11.38 -0.05 -10.43
N GLY A 152 -11.75 -0.42 -11.65
CA GLY A 152 -10.93 -0.24 -12.84
C GLY A 152 -10.27 -1.52 -13.34
N TYR A 153 -9.29 -1.37 -14.24
CA TYR A 153 -8.66 -2.48 -14.97
C TYR A 153 -7.31 -2.91 -14.39
N GLU A 154 -6.68 -2.10 -13.50
CA GLU A 154 -5.26 -2.25 -13.11
C GLU A 154 -4.99 -3.36 -12.08
N SER A 155 -6.01 -3.96 -11.47
CA SER A 155 -5.82 -5.04 -10.51
C SER A 155 -5.42 -6.34 -11.19
N VAL A 156 -4.13 -6.65 -11.24
CA VAL A 156 -3.56 -7.90 -11.77
C VAL A 156 -3.43 -8.94 -10.65
N THR A 157 -2.72 -8.61 -9.56
CA THR A 157 -2.51 -9.50 -8.41
C THR A 157 -3.46 -9.22 -7.26
N GLY A 158 -4.10 -8.07 -7.28
CA GLY A 158 -5.02 -7.63 -6.24
C GLY A 158 -5.12 -6.13 -6.13
N GLN A 159 -5.79 -5.69 -5.10
CA GLN A 159 -5.86 -4.28 -4.74
C GLN A 159 -5.64 -4.07 -3.24
N ILE A 160 -5.09 -2.93 -2.90
CA ILE A 160 -4.95 -2.45 -1.54
C ILE A 160 -5.68 -1.12 -1.45
N ASN A 161 -6.75 -1.07 -0.64
CA ASN A 161 -7.50 0.15 -0.37
C ASN A 161 -7.17 0.68 1.01
N ILE A 162 -6.84 1.96 1.07
CA ILE A 162 -6.47 2.70 2.26
C ILE A 162 -7.64 3.56 2.68
N GLU A 163 -8.10 3.39 3.92
CA GLU A 163 -9.11 4.25 4.54
C GLU A 163 -8.46 5.11 5.61
N TYR A 164 -8.57 6.42 5.47
CA TYR A 164 -8.09 7.37 6.49
C TYR A 164 -9.17 7.58 7.58
N LEU A 165 -8.74 8.08 8.74
CA LEU A 165 -9.60 8.54 9.81
C LEU A 165 -10.68 9.50 9.26
N LYS A 166 -11.94 9.26 9.63
CA LYS A 166 -13.09 9.98 9.06
C LYS A 166 -13.45 11.21 9.88
N PRO A 167 -13.92 12.30 9.23
CA PRO A 167 -14.39 13.50 9.93
C PRO A 167 -15.62 13.26 10.83
N GLN A 168 -16.44 12.24 10.50
CA GLN A 168 -17.67 11.89 11.23
C GLN A 168 -17.42 11.09 12.51
N GLY A 169 -16.16 10.89 12.91
CA GLY A 169 -15.83 10.25 14.19
C GLY A 169 -16.20 11.10 15.40
N THR A 170 -15.79 10.64 16.58
CA THR A 170 -15.95 11.41 17.81
C THR A 170 -15.15 12.70 17.75
N ASP A 171 -15.78 13.81 18.18
CA ASP A 171 -15.09 15.09 18.31
C ASP A 171 -13.91 14.94 19.28
N GLY A 172 -12.75 15.40 18.88
CA GLY A 172 -11.58 15.24 19.70
C GLY A 172 -10.27 15.56 18.98
N ILE A 173 -9.21 15.53 19.77
CA ILE A 173 -7.83 15.69 19.29
C ILE A 173 -7.04 14.45 19.70
N ARG A 174 -6.29 13.90 18.77
CA ARG A 174 -5.34 12.80 19.01
C ARG A 174 -3.95 13.24 18.63
N ALA A 175 -2.98 12.81 19.42
CA ALA A 175 -1.57 13.06 19.17
C ALA A 175 -0.76 11.78 19.36
N ASN A 176 0.22 11.57 18.50
CA ASN A 176 1.18 10.46 18.62
C ASN A 176 2.59 11.03 18.49
N ALA A 177 3.47 10.67 19.43
CA ALA A 177 4.89 10.97 19.38
C ALA A 177 5.68 9.67 19.41
N TYR A 178 6.71 9.56 18.57
CA TYR A 178 7.56 8.39 18.41
C TYR A 178 9.02 8.79 18.33
N LEU A 179 9.89 7.99 18.95
CA LEU A 179 11.35 8.12 18.89
C LEU A 179 11.97 6.72 18.83
N ASP A 180 12.94 6.51 17.94
CA ASP A 180 13.72 5.28 17.89
C ASP A 180 15.19 5.44 18.27
N SER A 181 15.88 4.32 18.43
CA SER A 181 17.30 4.23 18.77
C SER A 181 18.24 4.78 17.69
N LYS A 182 17.72 5.08 16.50
CA LYS A 182 18.43 5.70 15.38
C LYS A 182 18.07 7.17 15.21
N LEU A 183 17.46 7.75 16.25
CA LEU A 183 17.10 9.16 16.34
C LEU A 183 16.05 9.60 15.30
N LYS A 184 15.26 8.66 14.76
CA LYS A 184 14.06 9.01 14.02
C LYS A 184 13.02 9.56 15.00
N GLN A 185 12.47 10.70 14.68
CA GLN A 185 11.43 11.38 15.44
C GLN A 185 10.19 11.52 14.57
N GLU A 186 9.03 11.19 15.11
CA GLU A 186 7.75 11.43 14.46
C GLU A 186 6.77 12.08 15.42
N ILE A 187 5.97 13.00 14.86
CA ILE A 187 4.84 13.63 15.53
C ILE A 187 3.65 13.58 14.59
N ASN A 188 2.55 13.01 15.08
CA ASN A 188 1.27 13.02 14.41
C ASN A 188 0.26 13.75 15.27
N LEU A 189 -0.55 14.60 14.66
CA LEU A 189 -1.64 15.31 15.29
C LEU A 189 -2.86 15.22 14.38
N ASP A 190 -3.98 14.78 14.90
CA ASP A 190 -5.23 14.79 14.17
C ASP A 190 -6.37 15.27 15.07
N GLY A 191 -7.37 15.90 14.45
CA GLY A 191 -8.55 16.36 15.14
C GLY A 191 -9.77 16.35 14.24
N SER A 192 -10.94 16.04 14.82
CA SER A 192 -12.24 16.05 14.16
C SER A 192 -13.25 16.88 14.96
N LEU A 193 -14.14 17.53 14.23
CA LEU A 193 -15.17 18.41 14.82
C LEU A 193 -16.46 18.36 13.98
N HIS A 194 -17.58 18.18 14.65
CA HIS A 194 -18.90 18.40 14.08
C HIS A 194 -19.22 19.90 14.06
N LEU A 195 -19.34 20.47 12.85
CA LEU A 195 -19.73 21.87 12.67
C LEU A 195 -21.25 22.05 12.78
N THR A 196 -22.00 21.02 12.33
CA THR A 196 -23.44 20.88 12.46
C THR A 196 -23.80 19.41 12.53
N ASP A 197 -25.06 19.05 12.78
CA ASP A 197 -25.55 17.65 12.76
C ASP A 197 -25.25 16.90 11.44
N ARG A 198 -24.96 17.63 10.36
CA ARG A 198 -24.72 17.05 9.02
C ARG A 198 -23.33 17.34 8.45
N LEU A 199 -22.59 18.26 9.03
CA LEU A 199 -21.31 18.72 8.50
C LEU A 199 -20.22 18.51 9.53
N SER A 200 -19.23 17.70 9.16
CA SER A 200 -18.06 17.41 9.99
C SER A 200 -16.77 17.78 9.24
N THR A 201 -15.75 18.15 9.97
CA THR A 201 -14.41 18.45 9.43
C THR A 201 -13.33 17.77 10.25
N SER A 202 -12.18 17.48 9.63
CA SER A 202 -10.99 17.01 10.32
C SER A 202 -9.72 17.52 9.67
N ALA A 203 -8.67 17.62 10.47
CA ALA A 203 -7.32 17.92 10.02
C ALA A 203 -6.34 16.87 10.56
N LEU A 204 -5.41 16.42 9.74
CA LEU A 204 -4.37 15.46 10.08
C LEU A 204 -3.02 16.06 9.70
N LEU A 205 -2.07 16.06 10.62
CA LEU A 205 -0.72 16.58 10.44
C LEU A 205 0.29 15.50 10.82
N HIS A 206 1.37 15.39 10.05
CA HIS A 206 2.47 14.47 10.30
C HIS A 206 3.80 15.16 10.03
N PHE A 207 4.74 14.93 10.90
CA PHE A 207 6.12 15.35 10.75
C PHE A 207 7.04 14.19 11.10
N GLU A 208 8.00 13.90 10.22
CA GLU A 208 9.08 12.93 10.44
C GLU A 208 10.44 13.60 10.23
N ASN A 209 11.39 13.28 11.12
CA ASN A 209 12.78 13.74 11.00
C ASN A 209 13.73 12.61 11.42
N ARG A 210 14.65 12.24 10.53
CA ARG A 210 15.76 11.31 10.76
C ARG A 210 17.03 11.96 10.26
N GLN A 211 18.04 12.13 11.14
CA GLN A 211 19.30 12.79 10.78
C GLN A 211 20.52 11.92 11.07
N SER A 212 20.33 10.66 11.47
CA SER A 212 21.44 9.75 11.75
C SER A 212 22.20 9.39 10.46
N ASN A 213 23.51 9.30 10.59
CA ASN A 213 24.40 8.77 9.58
C ASN A 213 24.95 7.44 10.09
N HIS A 214 24.35 6.33 9.67
CA HIS A 214 24.66 5.00 10.17
C HIS A 214 25.09 4.11 9.00
N ASP A 215 26.25 3.47 9.19
CA ASP A 215 26.85 2.50 8.26
C ASP A 215 27.28 1.32 9.12
N LYS A 216 26.42 0.29 9.20
CA LYS A 216 26.60 -0.84 10.10
C LYS A 216 27.52 -1.91 9.53
N ASP A 217 27.47 -2.14 8.23
CA ASP A 217 28.24 -3.18 7.56
C ASP A 217 29.62 -2.68 7.09
N GLY A 218 29.88 -1.38 7.22
CA GLY A 218 31.16 -0.74 6.91
C GLY A 218 31.49 -0.68 5.43
N ASP A 219 30.49 -0.69 4.56
CA ASP A 219 30.67 -0.60 3.11
C ASP A 219 30.94 0.83 2.62
N GLY A 220 30.83 1.81 3.52
CA GLY A 220 31.08 3.23 3.26
C GLY A 220 29.82 4.00 2.83
N PHE A 221 28.66 3.36 2.80
CA PHE A 221 27.37 4.00 2.51
C PHE A 221 26.46 4.05 3.75
N MET A 222 25.49 4.94 3.73
CA MET A 222 24.46 4.99 4.77
C MET A 222 23.46 3.86 4.56
N ASP A 223 23.20 3.03 5.60
CA ASP A 223 22.19 1.98 5.59
C ASP A 223 20.77 2.51 5.35
N MET A 224 20.49 3.73 5.84
CA MET A 224 19.21 4.42 5.70
C MET A 224 19.43 5.91 5.42
N PRO A 225 18.59 6.53 4.57
CA PRO A 225 18.72 7.95 4.27
C PRO A 225 18.41 8.80 5.49
N LYS A 226 19.02 9.97 5.57
CA LYS A 226 18.47 11.09 6.33
C LYS A 226 17.17 11.48 5.67
N GLN A 227 16.16 11.78 6.46
CA GLN A 227 14.83 12.11 5.94
C GLN A 227 14.20 13.24 6.74
N ARG A 228 13.50 14.12 6.04
CA ARG A 228 12.58 15.09 6.62
C ARG A 228 11.30 15.05 5.81
N GLN A 229 10.17 14.76 6.49
CA GLN A 229 8.89 14.66 5.82
C GLN A 229 7.84 15.50 6.58
N PHE A 230 6.98 16.17 5.81
CA PHE A 230 5.79 16.82 6.30
C PHE A 230 4.58 16.36 5.46
N ASN A 231 3.50 15.94 6.13
CA ASN A 231 2.20 15.68 5.53
C ASN A 231 1.13 16.52 6.24
N GLY A 232 0.23 17.11 5.47
CA GLY A 232 -0.97 17.76 5.95
C GLY A 232 -2.18 17.33 5.14
N MET A 233 -3.28 16.96 5.82
CA MET A 233 -4.55 16.63 5.18
C MET A 233 -5.69 17.37 5.86
N TRP A 234 -6.54 17.99 5.08
CA TRP A 234 -7.82 18.54 5.53
C TRP A 234 -8.96 17.77 4.86
N ARG A 235 -9.98 17.45 5.66
CA ARG A 235 -11.13 16.66 5.22
C ARG A 235 -12.43 17.33 5.65
N MET A 236 -13.46 17.16 4.85
CA MET A 236 -14.82 17.61 5.15
C MET A 236 -15.81 16.55 4.70
N ALA A 237 -16.86 16.34 5.47
CA ALA A 237 -17.92 15.41 5.17
C ALA A 237 -19.28 16.04 5.47
N TYR A 238 -20.17 15.97 4.51
CA TYR A 238 -21.59 16.32 4.64
C TYR A 238 -22.42 15.05 4.48
N VAL A 239 -23.28 14.76 5.43
CA VAL A 239 -24.13 13.57 5.43
C VAL A 239 -25.58 13.97 5.65
N SER A 240 -26.43 13.61 4.70
CA SER A 240 -27.89 13.74 4.83
C SER A 240 -28.57 12.49 4.26
N PRO A 241 -29.86 12.27 4.48
CA PRO A 241 -30.55 11.06 4.00
C PRO A 241 -30.50 10.87 2.48
N LEU A 242 -30.42 11.97 1.70
CA LEU A 242 -30.46 11.90 0.24
C LEU A 242 -29.12 12.21 -0.43
N TRP A 243 -28.17 12.81 0.31
CA TRP A 243 -26.90 13.26 -0.26
C TRP A 243 -25.77 13.14 0.74
N ILE A 244 -24.72 12.47 0.32
CA ILE A 244 -23.47 12.31 1.08
C ILE A 244 -22.36 12.91 0.21
N SER A 245 -21.55 13.81 0.79
CA SER A 245 -20.41 14.40 0.11
C SER A 245 -19.19 14.37 1.02
N GLN A 246 -18.06 13.92 0.49
CA GLN A 246 -16.78 13.87 1.19
C GLN A 246 -15.73 14.53 0.33
N TRP A 247 -14.96 15.43 0.93
CA TRP A 247 -13.87 16.13 0.27
C TRP A 247 -12.61 16.07 1.12
N SER A 248 -11.45 15.99 0.46
CA SER A 248 -10.15 16.08 1.11
C SER A 248 -9.11 16.73 0.21
N ILE A 249 -8.18 17.43 0.83
CA ILE A 249 -6.94 17.93 0.23
C ILE A 249 -5.78 17.45 1.10
N LYS A 250 -4.73 16.91 0.47
CA LYS A 250 -3.51 16.46 1.13
C LYS A 250 -2.29 17.04 0.44
N ALA A 251 -1.34 17.53 1.23
CA ALA A 251 -0.03 17.99 0.78
C ALA A 251 1.08 17.19 1.44
N LEU A 252 2.13 16.88 0.68
CA LEU A 252 3.33 16.16 1.11
C LEU A 252 4.57 16.91 0.65
N LEU A 253 5.54 17.02 1.56
CA LEU A 253 6.92 17.40 1.31
C LEU A 253 7.81 16.30 1.88
N ASP A 254 8.70 15.69 1.08
CA ASP A 254 9.62 14.64 1.50
C ASP A 254 11.00 14.90 0.93
N GLU A 255 11.98 15.08 1.82
CA GLU A 255 13.39 15.31 1.49
C GLU A 255 14.20 14.15 2.04
N ARG A 256 15.03 13.52 1.20
CA ARG A 256 15.92 12.43 1.58
C ARG A 256 17.32 12.70 1.07
N THR A 257 18.31 12.44 1.92
CA THR A 257 19.73 12.51 1.56
C THR A 257 20.44 11.24 2.01
N SER A 258 21.19 10.61 1.14
CA SER A 258 21.91 9.37 1.37
C SER A 258 23.23 9.35 0.58
N GLY A 259 23.81 8.17 0.39
CA GLY A 259 25.06 7.94 -0.32
C GLY A 259 26.21 7.61 0.63
N MET A 260 27.43 8.00 0.27
CA MET A 260 28.63 7.71 1.08
C MET A 260 28.51 8.29 2.48
N SER A 261 28.84 7.46 3.49
CA SER A 261 28.92 7.90 4.89
C SER A 261 30.25 8.65 5.12
N HIS A 262 30.24 9.69 5.97
CA HIS A 262 31.47 10.43 6.33
C HIS A 262 32.35 9.67 7.33
N HIS A 263 31.94 8.47 7.76
CA HIS A 263 32.60 7.66 8.79
C HIS A 263 33.37 6.45 8.23
N GLY A 264 33.47 6.33 6.90
CA GLY A 264 34.24 5.27 6.28
C GLY A 264 35.72 5.32 6.67
N SER A 265 36.29 4.16 7.06
CA SER A 265 37.63 4.00 7.61
C SER A 265 38.76 4.24 6.61
N GLN A 266 38.47 4.60 5.35
CA GLN A 266 39.48 4.87 4.33
C GLN A 266 39.30 6.26 3.72
N PRO A 267 40.35 7.07 3.66
CA PRO A 267 40.35 8.29 2.87
C PRO A 267 40.25 7.90 1.38
N THR A 268 39.07 8.02 0.80
CA THR A 268 38.88 7.80 -0.63
C THR A 268 39.41 9.01 -1.38
N THR A 269 40.21 8.80 -2.42
CA THR A 269 40.60 9.83 -3.39
C THR A 269 39.47 10.14 -4.38
N LEU A 270 38.37 9.38 -4.31
CA LEU A 270 37.21 9.52 -5.19
C LEU A 270 36.31 10.67 -4.72
N PRO A 271 35.63 11.35 -5.64
CA PRO A 271 34.60 12.33 -5.31
C PRO A 271 33.49 11.70 -4.45
N HIS A 272 32.88 12.49 -3.59
CA HIS A 272 31.76 12.05 -2.76
C HIS A 272 30.56 11.66 -3.63
N TYR A 273 30.03 10.44 -3.46
CA TYR A 273 28.81 9.98 -4.11
C TYR A 273 27.62 10.24 -3.20
N GLY A 274 26.85 11.28 -3.52
CA GLY A 274 25.64 11.65 -2.82
C GLY A 274 24.38 11.16 -3.55
N ILE A 275 23.33 10.93 -2.80
CA ILE A 275 21.98 10.63 -3.30
C ILE A 275 21.02 11.59 -2.63
N ASP A 276 20.27 12.36 -3.42
CA ASP A 276 19.25 13.27 -2.94
C ASP A 276 17.91 12.98 -3.64
N VAL A 277 16.84 12.98 -2.88
CA VAL A 277 15.47 12.78 -3.35
C VAL A 277 14.59 13.86 -2.73
N ASN A 278 13.99 14.71 -3.57
CA ASN A 278 13.05 15.73 -3.14
C ASN A 278 11.70 15.50 -3.79
N THR A 279 10.65 15.41 -3.01
CA THR A 279 9.31 15.14 -3.50
C THR A 279 8.31 16.16 -2.96
N HIS A 280 7.52 16.72 -3.87
CA HIS A 280 6.36 17.54 -3.56
C HIS A 280 5.12 16.88 -4.16
N ARG A 281 4.09 16.70 -3.36
CA ARG A 281 2.84 16.10 -3.84
C ARG A 281 1.62 16.82 -3.27
N LEU A 282 0.68 17.14 -4.15
CA LEU A 282 -0.63 17.68 -3.79
C LEU A 282 -1.70 16.73 -4.33
N GLU A 283 -2.67 16.41 -3.48
CA GLU A 283 -3.80 15.52 -3.83
C GLU A 283 -5.11 16.18 -3.43
N SER A 284 -6.14 15.98 -4.24
CA SER A 284 -7.52 16.34 -3.88
C SER A 284 -8.47 15.20 -4.26
N GLN A 285 -9.42 14.91 -3.39
CA GLN A 285 -10.43 13.89 -3.61
C GLN A 285 -11.81 14.45 -3.30
N TRP A 286 -12.78 14.08 -4.11
CA TRP A 286 -14.17 14.46 -3.93
C TRP A 286 -15.10 13.30 -4.28
N LYS A 287 -15.93 12.91 -3.34
CA LYS A 287 -16.95 11.86 -3.51
C LYS A 287 -18.32 12.47 -3.25
N ASN A 288 -19.26 12.15 -4.11
CA ASN A 288 -20.67 12.50 -3.95
C ASN A 288 -21.52 11.27 -4.19
N GLY A 289 -22.43 10.99 -3.29
CA GLY A 289 -23.43 9.94 -3.41
C GLY A 289 -24.83 10.54 -3.26
N PHE A 290 -25.70 10.26 -4.21
CA PHE A 290 -27.08 10.62 -4.21
C PHE A 290 -27.93 9.37 -4.06
N ILE A 291 -28.73 9.29 -3.00
CA ILE A 291 -29.68 8.22 -2.75
C ILE A 291 -30.96 8.59 -3.49
N LEU A 292 -31.32 7.81 -4.51
CA LEU A 292 -32.43 8.08 -5.39
C LEU A 292 -33.68 7.31 -4.93
N ASP A 293 -33.49 6.09 -4.43
CA ASP A 293 -34.54 5.24 -3.89
C ASP A 293 -33.92 4.33 -2.81
N ASP A 294 -34.39 4.49 -1.59
CA ASP A 294 -33.89 3.74 -0.43
C ASP A 294 -34.42 2.29 -0.40
N GLU A 295 -35.63 2.06 -0.92
CA GLU A 295 -36.24 0.73 -0.95
C GLU A 295 -35.46 -0.25 -1.86
N HIS A 296 -34.99 0.26 -3.00
CA HIS A 296 -34.20 -0.51 -3.97
C HIS A 296 -32.70 -0.22 -3.90
N ASN A 297 -32.19 0.41 -2.84
CA ASN A 297 -30.80 0.85 -2.71
C ASN A 297 -30.28 1.53 -3.98
N THR A 298 -31.17 2.30 -4.66
CA THR A 298 -30.82 2.96 -5.92
C THR A 298 -30.02 4.22 -5.63
N SER A 299 -28.86 4.32 -6.20
CA SER A 299 -27.94 5.42 -5.93
C SER A 299 -27.11 5.81 -7.15
N LEU A 300 -26.68 7.06 -7.16
CA LEU A 300 -25.76 7.61 -8.14
C LEU A 300 -24.56 8.19 -7.41
N ALA A 301 -23.34 7.74 -7.75
CA ALA A 301 -22.12 8.27 -7.17
C ALA A 301 -21.24 8.93 -8.24
N LEU A 302 -20.70 10.09 -7.89
CA LEU A 302 -19.63 10.75 -8.63
C LEU A 302 -18.39 10.79 -7.74
N MET A 303 -17.31 10.16 -8.18
CA MET A 303 -16.03 10.13 -7.49
C MET A 303 -14.96 10.76 -8.37
N MET A 304 -14.18 11.68 -7.81
CA MET A 304 -13.10 12.36 -8.53
C MET A 304 -11.86 12.44 -7.64
N ASN A 305 -10.69 12.25 -8.22
CA ASN A 305 -9.44 12.61 -7.61
C ASN A 305 -8.51 13.31 -8.61
N GLY A 306 -7.61 14.13 -8.08
CA GLY A 306 -6.53 14.72 -8.83
C GLY A 306 -5.26 14.76 -8.00
N SER A 307 -4.11 14.59 -8.63
CA SER A 307 -2.82 14.73 -7.97
C SER A 307 -1.78 15.38 -8.88
N ILE A 308 -0.87 16.13 -8.26
CA ILE A 308 0.35 16.63 -8.86
C ILE A 308 1.49 16.04 -8.03
N HIS A 309 2.41 15.36 -8.68
CA HIS A 309 3.59 14.76 -8.08
C HIS A 309 4.83 15.26 -8.81
N ASP A 310 5.66 15.96 -8.09
CA ASP A 310 6.90 16.55 -8.60
C ASP A 310 8.05 15.97 -7.79
N ALA A 311 9.00 15.32 -8.46
CA ALA A 311 10.09 14.66 -7.78
C ALA A 311 11.40 14.82 -8.55
N ASP A 312 12.43 15.26 -7.83
CA ASP A 312 13.81 15.41 -8.28
C ASP A 312 14.68 14.35 -7.61
N TYR A 313 15.44 13.63 -8.42
CA TYR A 313 16.34 12.56 -7.99
C TYR A 313 17.75 12.85 -8.46
N GLN A 314 18.71 12.79 -7.54
CA GLN A 314 20.13 12.86 -7.83
C GLN A 314 20.82 11.58 -7.34
N PHE A 315 21.53 10.88 -8.22
CA PHE A 315 22.35 9.70 -7.90
C PHE A 315 23.76 9.94 -8.42
N GLY A 316 24.66 10.42 -7.57
CA GLY A 316 25.98 10.86 -8.01
C GLY A 316 25.88 11.96 -9.07
N HIS A 317 26.26 11.65 -10.33
CA HIS A 317 26.14 12.59 -11.46
C HIS A 317 24.83 12.41 -12.26
N THR A 318 24.05 11.41 -11.96
CA THR A 318 22.78 11.15 -12.64
C THR A 318 21.67 11.98 -12.02
N ARG A 319 20.99 12.78 -12.82
CA ARG A 319 19.79 13.50 -12.38
C ARG A 319 18.57 13.05 -13.17
N TYR A 320 17.49 12.76 -12.45
CA TYR A 320 16.20 12.42 -13.04
C TYR A 320 15.12 13.27 -12.39
N ASP A 321 14.40 14.03 -13.20
CA ASP A 321 13.29 14.86 -12.77
C ASP A 321 11.99 14.31 -13.39
N VAL A 322 10.95 14.20 -12.60
CA VAL A 322 9.63 13.74 -13.06
C VAL A 322 8.52 14.58 -12.47
N ASN A 323 7.68 15.14 -13.32
CA ASN A 323 6.42 15.77 -12.96
C ASN A 323 5.27 14.95 -13.51
N GLN A 324 4.42 14.41 -12.63
CA GLN A 324 3.20 13.68 -13.01
C GLN A 324 1.99 14.47 -12.55
N LYS A 325 1.04 14.69 -13.47
CA LYS A 325 -0.31 15.20 -13.18
C LYS A 325 -1.30 14.10 -13.51
N ASN A 326 -2.09 13.68 -12.54
CA ASN A 326 -3.12 12.66 -12.71
C ASN A 326 -4.49 13.25 -12.40
N GLY A 327 -5.47 12.87 -13.18
CA GLY A 327 -6.88 13.18 -12.95
C GLY A 327 -7.75 11.94 -13.18
N TYR A 328 -8.61 11.62 -12.25
CA TYR A 328 -9.55 10.50 -12.32
C TYR A 328 -10.95 10.96 -12.01
N ALA A 329 -11.93 10.49 -12.77
CA ALA A 329 -13.35 10.68 -12.49
C ALA A 329 -14.12 9.39 -12.80
N GLN A 330 -15.10 9.08 -11.97
CA GLN A 330 -15.99 7.93 -12.15
C GLN A 330 -17.42 8.31 -11.79
N LEU A 331 -18.35 7.97 -12.67
CA LEU A 331 -19.78 8.01 -12.42
C LEU A 331 -20.28 6.56 -12.29
N MET A 332 -21.00 6.27 -11.22
CA MET A 332 -21.50 4.93 -10.90
C MET A 332 -22.99 5.02 -10.55
N PHE A 333 -23.79 4.19 -11.18
CA PHE A 333 -25.18 3.93 -10.85
C PHE A 333 -25.30 2.51 -10.30
N GLU A 334 -26.01 2.35 -9.19
CA GLU A 334 -26.24 1.06 -8.53
C GLU A 334 -27.70 0.95 -8.11
N THR A 335 -28.30 -0.23 -8.28
CA THR A 335 -29.67 -0.51 -7.91
C THR A 335 -29.88 -2.00 -7.59
N ASP A 336 -30.74 -2.30 -6.63
CA ASP A 336 -31.24 -3.64 -6.35
C ASP A 336 -32.60 -3.80 -7.04
N PHE A 337 -32.72 -4.68 -8.04
CA PHE A 337 -34.02 -5.01 -8.63
C PHE A 337 -34.86 -5.83 -7.67
N THR A 338 -34.22 -6.68 -6.89
CA THR A 338 -34.75 -7.41 -5.73
C THR A 338 -33.57 -7.60 -4.74
N PRO A 339 -33.81 -8.03 -3.50
CA PRO A 339 -32.72 -8.31 -2.53
C PRO A 339 -31.63 -9.25 -3.06
N GLU A 340 -32.02 -10.13 -4.02
CA GLU A 340 -31.10 -11.10 -4.62
C GLU A 340 -30.34 -10.54 -5.85
N HIS A 341 -30.84 -9.50 -6.47
CA HIS A 341 -30.42 -9.04 -7.80
C HIS A 341 -29.93 -7.58 -7.78
N ASN A 342 -28.62 -7.37 -7.71
CA ASN A 342 -27.99 -6.07 -7.77
C ASN A 342 -27.33 -5.82 -9.14
N LEU A 343 -27.49 -4.64 -9.69
CA LEU A 343 -26.80 -4.16 -10.88
C LEU A 343 -26.02 -2.89 -10.56
N SER A 344 -24.75 -2.86 -10.96
CA SER A 344 -23.92 -1.67 -10.95
C SER A 344 -23.38 -1.41 -12.34
N VAL A 345 -23.62 -0.22 -12.88
CA VAL A 345 -23.06 0.23 -14.15
C VAL A 345 -22.36 1.57 -13.95
N GLY A 346 -21.37 1.85 -14.77
CA GLY A 346 -20.68 3.12 -14.65
C GLY A 346 -19.68 3.40 -15.76
N ALA A 347 -19.19 4.63 -15.73
CA ALA A 347 -18.18 5.14 -16.64
C ALA A 347 -17.04 5.75 -15.83
N SER A 348 -15.82 5.67 -16.33
CA SER A 348 -14.68 6.33 -15.73
C SER A 348 -13.73 6.91 -16.78
N VAL A 349 -12.99 7.92 -16.39
CA VAL A 349 -11.88 8.48 -17.15
C VAL A 349 -10.68 8.65 -16.22
N ASN A 350 -9.50 8.25 -16.69
CA ASN A 350 -8.22 8.51 -16.06
C ASN A 350 -7.31 9.22 -17.07
N HIS A 351 -6.70 10.31 -16.65
CA HIS A 351 -5.73 11.05 -17.45
C HIS A 351 -4.43 11.17 -16.69
N ASP A 352 -3.34 10.74 -17.31
CA ASP A 352 -1.98 10.88 -16.83
C ASP A 352 -1.19 11.75 -17.79
N HIS A 353 -0.50 12.75 -17.24
CA HIS A 353 0.47 13.57 -17.93
C HIS A 353 1.81 13.47 -17.21
N TYR A 354 2.86 13.10 -17.93
CA TYR A 354 4.23 13.02 -17.44
C TYR A 354 5.13 13.99 -18.20
N GLU A 355 5.99 14.68 -17.46
CA GLU A 355 7.17 15.37 -17.98
C GLU A 355 8.38 14.76 -17.29
N GLN A 356 9.29 14.17 -18.07
CA GLN A 356 10.44 13.43 -17.55
C GLN A 356 11.73 13.88 -18.22
N THR A 357 12.74 14.22 -17.43
CA THR A 357 14.08 14.53 -17.93
C THR A 357 15.11 13.67 -17.20
N LEU A 358 16.09 13.19 -17.94
CA LEU A 358 17.19 12.39 -17.42
C LEU A 358 18.51 12.97 -17.95
N ASP A 359 19.31 13.49 -17.04
CA ASP A 359 20.66 13.99 -17.35
C ASP A 359 21.68 12.95 -16.86
N LEU A 360 22.40 12.36 -17.80
CA LEU A 360 23.22 11.18 -17.60
C LEU A 360 24.56 11.25 -18.25
N ALA A 361 25.55 10.65 -17.54
CA ALA A 361 26.74 10.12 -18.18
C ALA A 361 26.41 8.94 -19.15
N ASN A 362 25.37 8.16 -18.86
CA ASN A 362 24.95 6.99 -19.64
C ASN A 362 23.45 7.05 -20.00
N PRO A 363 23.04 7.78 -21.03
CA PRO A 363 21.64 7.93 -21.40
C PRO A 363 21.02 6.60 -21.88
N PRO A 364 19.70 6.41 -21.75
CA PRO A 364 19.00 5.28 -22.33
C PRO A 364 19.19 5.18 -23.84
N VAL A 365 19.28 3.96 -24.36
CA VAL A 365 19.37 3.64 -25.78
C VAL A 365 18.09 2.95 -26.25
N GLY A 366 17.55 3.33 -27.40
CA GLY A 366 16.37 2.71 -28.00
C GLY A 366 15.11 3.57 -27.93
N GLU A 367 13.94 2.94 -27.76
CA GLU A 367 12.63 3.61 -27.71
C GLU A 367 12.51 4.52 -26.46
N LYS A 368 12.64 5.84 -26.69
CA LYS A 368 12.67 6.82 -25.60
C LYS A 368 11.29 7.30 -25.16
N ASP A 369 10.27 7.15 -25.99
CA ASP A 369 8.91 7.67 -25.73
C ASP A 369 8.25 7.09 -24.44
N TYR A 370 8.68 5.90 -24.03
CA TYR A 370 8.24 5.24 -22.79
C TYR A 370 9.19 5.40 -21.61
N LEU A 371 10.37 5.97 -21.85
CA LEU A 371 11.39 6.15 -20.84
C LEU A 371 11.49 7.60 -20.39
N LEU A 372 11.41 8.53 -21.32
CA LEU A 372 11.69 9.96 -21.11
C LEU A 372 10.77 10.84 -21.94
N GLY A 373 10.76 12.14 -21.59
CA GLY A 373 10.03 13.19 -22.30
C GLY A 373 8.61 13.39 -21.80
N VAL A 374 7.78 13.90 -22.66
CA VAL A 374 6.37 14.16 -22.35
C VAL A 374 5.52 12.97 -22.80
N ALA A 375 4.82 12.37 -21.87
CA ALA A 375 3.88 11.29 -22.13
C ALA A 375 2.49 11.67 -21.64
N ASN A 376 1.48 11.41 -22.47
CA ASN A 376 0.07 11.63 -22.13
C ASN A 376 -0.69 10.34 -22.38
N GLU A 377 -1.46 9.90 -21.39
CA GLU A 377 -2.36 8.80 -21.57
C GLU A 377 -3.74 9.14 -20.98
N THR A 378 -4.77 8.97 -21.80
CA THR A 378 -6.16 9.05 -21.34
C THR A 378 -6.80 7.70 -21.55
N THR A 379 -7.31 7.11 -20.48
CA THR A 379 -8.07 5.85 -20.52
C THR A 379 -9.49 6.13 -20.09
N SER A 380 -10.45 5.89 -20.99
CA SER A 380 -11.88 6.02 -20.73
C SER A 380 -12.53 4.64 -20.77
N GLY A 381 -13.41 4.34 -19.83
CA GLY A 381 -14.00 3.02 -19.71
C GLY A 381 -15.45 3.02 -19.28
N LEU A 382 -16.14 1.96 -19.69
CA LEU A 382 -17.52 1.64 -19.30
C LEU A 382 -17.51 0.25 -18.65
N TYR A 383 -18.29 0.07 -17.60
CA TYR A 383 -18.43 -1.24 -16.97
C TYR A 383 -19.87 -1.58 -16.60
N ALA A 384 -20.13 -2.87 -16.51
CA ALA A 384 -21.33 -3.42 -15.92
C ALA A 384 -20.94 -4.58 -15.02
N GLN A 385 -21.48 -4.61 -13.81
CA GLN A 385 -21.34 -5.69 -12.85
C GLN A 385 -22.71 -6.07 -12.33
N TYR A 386 -22.99 -7.35 -12.37
CA TYR A 386 -24.21 -7.91 -11.83
C TYR A 386 -23.86 -8.78 -10.63
N THR A 387 -24.68 -8.75 -9.58
CA THR A 387 -24.53 -9.59 -8.41
C THR A 387 -25.82 -10.34 -8.17
N TYR A 388 -25.73 -11.66 -8.18
CA TYR A 388 -26.81 -12.57 -7.79
C TYR A 388 -26.51 -13.17 -6.44
N LYS A 389 -27.45 -13.05 -5.50
CA LYS A 389 -27.37 -13.64 -4.17
C LYS A 389 -28.51 -14.63 -3.99
N LEU A 390 -28.21 -15.86 -3.64
CA LEU A 390 -29.20 -16.85 -3.25
C LEU A 390 -29.02 -17.11 -1.76
N ASP A 391 -29.89 -16.52 -0.97
CA ASP A 391 -29.75 -16.42 0.48
C ASP A 391 -28.32 -15.99 0.86
N ASP A 392 -27.84 -16.36 2.01
CA ASP A 392 -26.44 -16.18 2.39
C ASP A 392 -25.49 -17.27 1.84
N LYS A 393 -26.03 -18.24 1.07
CA LYS A 393 -25.32 -19.45 0.65
C LYS A 393 -24.53 -19.28 -0.63
N LEU A 394 -25.07 -18.60 -1.64
CA LEU A 394 -24.40 -18.47 -2.93
C LEU A 394 -24.46 -17.03 -3.42
N THR A 395 -23.30 -16.48 -3.78
CA THR A 395 -23.21 -15.21 -4.48
C THR A 395 -22.38 -15.38 -5.74
N ILE A 396 -22.90 -14.92 -6.87
CA ILE A 396 -22.23 -14.92 -8.16
C ILE A 396 -22.14 -13.48 -8.65
N MET A 397 -20.96 -13.03 -8.99
CA MET A 397 -20.70 -11.64 -9.40
C MET A 397 -19.87 -11.59 -10.69
N PRO A 398 -20.49 -11.75 -11.88
CA PRO A 398 -19.85 -11.43 -13.15
C PRO A 398 -19.73 -9.93 -13.33
N GLY A 399 -18.62 -9.50 -13.91
CA GLY A 399 -18.36 -8.14 -14.31
C GLY A 399 -17.64 -8.08 -15.65
N ILE A 400 -17.96 -7.08 -16.44
CA ILE A 400 -17.31 -6.79 -17.71
C ILE A 400 -17.00 -5.31 -17.77
N ARG A 401 -15.82 -4.98 -18.28
CA ARG A 401 -15.39 -3.61 -18.47
C ARG A 401 -14.70 -3.47 -19.81
N TRP A 402 -15.05 -2.47 -20.58
CA TRP A 402 -14.35 -2.07 -21.80
C TRP A 402 -13.71 -0.72 -21.61
N ASP A 403 -12.41 -0.63 -21.89
CA ASP A 403 -11.61 0.58 -21.79
C ASP A 403 -10.94 0.88 -23.13
N TYR A 404 -10.73 2.16 -23.38
CA TYR A 404 -9.94 2.67 -24.49
C TYR A 404 -8.84 3.59 -23.98
N SER A 405 -7.60 3.15 -24.14
CA SER A 405 -6.41 3.96 -23.87
C SER A 405 -5.95 4.67 -25.14
N SER A 406 -5.64 5.97 -25.02
CA SER A 406 -5.05 6.75 -26.13
C SER A 406 -3.69 6.21 -26.58
N ALA A 407 -2.96 5.50 -25.71
CA ALA A 407 -1.64 4.93 -25.97
C ALA A 407 -1.72 3.49 -26.50
N HIS A 408 -2.67 2.68 -26.03
CA HIS A 408 -2.71 1.22 -26.26
C HIS A 408 -3.96 0.74 -27.00
N GLY A 409 -4.96 1.61 -27.23
CA GLY A 409 -6.22 1.23 -27.89
C GLY A 409 -7.24 0.60 -26.96
N GLY A 410 -8.20 -0.12 -27.53
CA GLY A 410 -9.30 -0.74 -26.79
C GLY A 410 -8.95 -2.11 -26.22
N PHE A 411 -9.41 -2.38 -24.99
CA PHE A 411 -9.23 -3.67 -24.31
C PHE A 411 -10.43 -4.04 -23.43
N LEU A 412 -10.58 -5.32 -23.14
CA LEU A 412 -11.72 -5.88 -22.43
C LEU A 412 -11.24 -6.57 -21.14
N THR A 413 -11.87 -6.22 -20.01
CA THR A 413 -11.57 -6.74 -18.68
C THR A 413 -12.75 -7.56 -18.15
N PRO A 414 -12.86 -8.86 -18.48
CA PRO A 414 -13.85 -9.74 -17.88
C PRO A 414 -13.39 -10.19 -16.50
N ARG A 415 -14.31 -10.25 -15.52
CA ARG A 415 -14.08 -10.76 -14.18
C ARG A 415 -15.29 -11.55 -13.68
N LEU A 416 -15.03 -12.61 -12.92
CA LEU A 416 -16.04 -13.43 -12.29
C LEU A 416 -15.61 -13.75 -10.87
N HIS A 417 -16.52 -13.55 -9.93
CA HIS A 417 -16.36 -13.98 -8.54
C HIS A 417 -17.55 -14.84 -8.13
N VAL A 418 -17.27 -15.90 -7.41
CA VAL A 418 -18.27 -16.80 -6.84
C VAL A 418 -17.94 -17.01 -5.37
N LYS A 419 -18.91 -16.85 -4.50
CA LYS A 419 -18.84 -17.22 -3.09
C LYS A 419 -19.90 -18.29 -2.84
N TYR A 420 -19.51 -19.38 -2.18
CA TYR A 420 -20.41 -20.44 -1.77
C TYR A 420 -20.17 -20.76 -0.28
N ALA A 421 -21.19 -20.52 0.53
CA ALA A 421 -21.19 -20.77 1.98
C ALA A 421 -22.24 -21.83 2.30
N PRO A 422 -21.94 -23.15 2.13
CA PRO A 422 -22.91 -24.22 2.39
C PRO A 422 -23.32 -24.34 3.86
N ALA A 423 -22.49 -23.83 4.75
CA ALA A 423 -22.71 -23.79 6.19
C ALA A 423 -22.06 -22.53 6.79
N GLU A 424 -22.49 -22.08 7.95
CA GLU A 424 -21.96 -20.93 8.66
C GLU A 424 -20.45 -21.03 8.95
N TRP A 425 -19.96 -22.23 9.17
CA TRP A 425 -18.55 -22.51 9.46
C TRP A 425 -17.66 -22.64 8.21
N LEU A 426 -18.22 -22.64 6.96
CA LEU A 426 -17.46 -22.82 5.73
C LEU A 426 -17.85 -21.82 4.66
N SER A 427 -16.88 -21.05 4.17
CA SER A 427 -17.03 -20.17 3.03
C SER A 427 -15.97 -20.47 1.97
N LEU A 428 -16.40 -20.84 0.78
CA LEU A 428 -15.57 -21.08 -0.39
C LEU A 428 -15.69 -19.91 -1.37
N ARG A 429 -14.58 -19.51 -1.97
CA ARG A 429 -14.58 -18.48 -3.02
C ARG A 429 -13.75 -18.92 -4.21
N ALA A 430 -14.23 -18.57 -5.39
CA ALA A 430 -13.49 -18.70 -6.64
C ALA A 430 -13.50 -17.36 -7.37
N SER A 431 -12.40 -17.02 -8.02
CA SER A 431 -12.27 -15.82 -8.84
C SER A 431 -11.49 -16.11 -10.12
N ALA A 432 -11.85 -15.42 -11.20
CA ALA A 432 -11.08 -15.41 -12.44
C ALA A 432 -11.27 -14.05 -13.11
N GLY A 433 -10.19 -13.46 -13.63
CA GLY A 433 -10.29 -12.19 -14.32
C GLY A 433 -9.01 -11.72 -14.97
N LYS A 434 -9.15 -10.78 -15.88
CA LYS A 434 -8.05 -10.06 -16.51
C LYS A 434 -7.69 -8.78 -15.76
N GLY A 435 -6.41 -8.44 -15.80
CA GLY A 435 -5.89 -7.14 -15.41
C GLY A 435 -4.93 -6.59 -16.47
N TYR A 436 -4.88 -5.27 -16.57
CA TYR A 436 -4.04 -4.55 -17.53
C TYR A 436 -3.25 -3.45 -16.83
N ARG A 437 -2.10 -3.08 -17.37
CA ARG A 437 -1.30 -1.98 -16.84
C ARG A 437 -0.48 -1.31 -17.95
N SER A 438 -0.44 0.02 -17.94
CA SER A 438 0.47 0.79 -18.79
C SER A 438 1.80 1.00 -18.05
N PRO A 439 2.95 0.55 -18.61
CA PRO A 439 4.24 0.63 -17.92
C PRO A 439 4.87 2.03 -18.05
N HIS A 440 5.33 2.61 -16.93
CA HIS A 440 6.14 3.84 -16.86
C HIS A 440 7.51 3.52 -16.25
N VAL A 441 8.43 3.02 -17.06
CA VAL A 441 9.65 2.30 -16.63
C VAL A 441 10.46 3.04 -15.57
N LEU A 442 10.98 4.24 -15.87
CA LEU A 442 11.83 4.98 -14.94
C LEU A 442 11.03 5.58 -13.80
N ALA A 443 9.87 6.16 -14.08
CA ALA A 443 9.01 6.76 -13.07
C ALA A 443 8.60 5.77 -11.96
N GLU A 444 8.38 4.50 -12.33
CA GLU A 444 7.97 3.44 -11.39
C GLU A 444 9.15 2.68 -10.77
N ASN A 445 10.34 2.76 -11.37
CA ASN A 445 11.52 2.00 -10.96
C ASN A 445 12.75 2.90 -10.81
N VAL A 446 12.59 4.06 -10.21
CA VAL A 446 13.70 5.03 -10.03
C VAL A 446 14.88 4.43 -9.25
N SER A 447 14.65 3.42 -8.41
CA SER A 447 15.70 2.67 -7.71
C SER A 447 16.73 2.03 -8.66
N LEU A 448 16.40 1.79 -9.93
CA LEU A 448 17.37 1.31 -10.93
C LEU A 448 18.50 2.31 -11.16
N LEU A 449 18.27 3.59 -10.89
CA LEU A 449 19.30 4.64 -10.98
C LEU A 449 20.34 4.58 -9.86
N ALA A 450 20.06 3.81 -8.77
CA ALA A 450 21.05 3.49 -7.75
C ALA A 450 22.08 2.45 -8.24
N SER A 451 22.50 2.58 -9.49
CA SER A 451 23.50 1.73 -10.14
C SER A 451 24.24 2.47 -11.25
N GLY A 452 25.45 2.00 -11.60
CA GLY A 452 26.23 2.49 -12.73
C GLY A 452 25.82 1.90 -14.09
N LYS A 453 24.68 1.20 -14.18
CA LYS A 453 24.26 0.47 -15.39
C LYS A 453 23.63 1.39 -16.43
N THR A 454 23.80 1.02 -17.70
CA THR A 454 23.15 1.68 -18.84
C THR A 454 21.78 1.05 -19.13
N PHE A 455 20.81 1.86 -19.55
CA PHE A 455 19.48 1.39 -19.95
C PHE A 455 19.40 1.17 -21.45
N ILE A 456 18.91 -0.01 -21.87
CA ILE A 456 18.70 -0.37 -23.27
C ILE A 456 17.23 -0.76 -23.46
N ALA A 457 16.50 -0.01 -24.29
CA ALA A 457 15.13 -0.35 -24.69
C ALA A 457 15.08 -0.50 -26.22
N ASN A 458 14.78 -1.67 -26.73
CA ASN A 458 14.88 -1.98 -28.17
C ASN A 458 13.54 -2.00 -28.90
N LYS A 459 12.43 -1.97 -28.19
CA LYS A 459 11.08 -2.10 -28.77
C LYS A 459 10.11 -1.19 -28.04
N ARG A 460 9.07 -0.75 -28.75
CA ARG A 460 7.93 -0.12 -28.13
C ARG A 460 7.32 -1.05 -27.09
N LEU A 461 7.13 -0.56 -25.89
CA LEU A 461 6.55 -1.32 -24.80
C LEU A 461 5.05 -1.51 -25.05
N LYS A 462 4.58 -2.72 -24.79
CA LYS A 462 3.15 -3.06 -24.86
C LYS A 462 2.51 -2.77 -23.49
N GLN A 463 1.20 -2.55 -23.52
CA GLN A 463 0.41 -2.64 -22.30
C GLN A 463 0.56 -4.03 -21.69
N GLU A 464 0.80 -4.10 -20.40
CA GLU A 464 0.89 -5.37 -19.69
C GLU A 464 -0.51 -5.97 -19.51
N GLU A 465 -0.61 -7.28 -19.64
CA GLU A 465 -1.85 -8.02 -19.60
C GLU A 465 -1.64 -9.36 -18.91
N ALA A 466 -2.50 -9.70 -17.94
CA ALA A 466 -2.45 -10.98 -17.27
C ALA A 466 -3.85 -11.52 -16.93
N TRP A 467 -3.97 -12.85 -16.91
CA TRP A 467 -5.05 -13.55 -16.24
C TRP A 467 -4.65 -13.87 -14.80
N ASN A 468 -5.60 -13.69 -13.89
CA ASN A 468 -5.50 -14.16 -12.52
C ASN A 468 -6.68 -15.05 -12.19
N THR A 469 -6.40 -16.22 -11.59
CA THR A 469 -7.42 -17.14 -11.06
C THR A 469 -7.12 -17.45 -9.61
N GLY A 470 -8.14 -17.55 -8.79
CA GLY A 470 -7.99 -17.76 -7.35
C GLY A 470 -9.07 -18.67 -6.78
N LEU A 471 -8.67 -19.46 -5.81
CA LEU A 471 -9.55 -20.27 -4.96
C LEU A 471 -9.23 -19.96 -3.50
N SER A 472 -10.24 -19.80 -2.65
CA SER A 472 -10.04 -19.66 -1.22
C SER A 472 -11.11 -20.38 -0.41
N ALA A 473 -10.72 -20.85 0.78
CA ALA A 473 -11.60 -21.44 1.77
C ALA A 473 -11.36 -20.76 3.12
N SER A 474 -12.43 -20.39 3.81
CA SER A 474 -12.41 -19.91 5.18
C SER A 474 -13.26 -20.82 6.05
N LEU A 475 -12.70 -21.36 7.12
CA LEU A 475 -13.34 -22.26 8.06
C LEU A 475 -13.34 -21.65 9.45
N HIS A 476 -14.49 -21.71 10.12
CA HIS A 476 -14.71 -21.30 11.51
C HIS A 476 -15.08 -22.53 12.32
N LEU A 477 -14.08 -23.14 12.96
CA LEU A 477 -14.22 -24.45 13.59
C LEU A 477 -14.31 -24.30 15.13
N PRO A 478 -15.34 -24.85 15.79
CA PRO A 478 -15.39 -24.88 17.25
C PRO A 478 -14.36 -25.87 17.79
N VAL A 479 -13.32 -25.37 18.46
CA VAL A 479 -12.25 -26.16 19.06
C VAL A 479 -12.15 -25.79 20.54
N ALA A 480 -12.29 -26.76 21.44
CA ALA A 480 -12.18 -26.59 22.89
C ALA A 480 -13.03 -25.40 23.45
N GLY A 481 -14.23 -25.20 22.91
CA GLY A 481 -15.16 -24.14 23.34
C GLY A 481 -14.82 -22.74 22.80
N LYS A 482 -13.88 -22.63 21.86
CA LYS A 482 -13.49 -21.40 21.16
C LYS A 482 -13.48 -21.62 19.66
N GLU A 483 -13.42 -20.55 18.91
CA GLU A 483 -13.42 -20.61 17.46
C GLU A 483 -11.99 -20.58 16.89
N LEU A 484 -11.64 -21.60 16.11
CA LEU A 484 -10.45 -21.61 15.27
C LEU A 484 -10.83 -21.06 13.89
N GLU A 485 -10.27 -19.94 13.53
CA GLU A 485 -10.35 -19.41 12.16
C GLU A 485 -9.19 -19.99 11.34
N LEU A 486 -9.51 -20.69 10.24
CA LEU A 486 -8.54 -21.26 9.31
C LEU A 486 -8.83 -20.77 7.89
N ASN A 487 -7.83 -20.19 7.24
CA ASN A 487 -7.94 -19.69 5.88
C ASN A 487 -6.92 -20.38 4.97
N MET A 488 -7.35 -20.74 3.77
CA MET A 488 -6.52 -21.35 2.73
C MET A 488 -6.77 -20.62 1.42
N ASP A 489 -5.71 -20.23 0.73
CA ASP A 489 -5.77 -19.51 -0.52
C ASP A 489 -4.81 -20.12 -1.53
N TYR A 490 -5.24 -20.20 -2.79
CA TYR A 490 -4.39 -20.53 -3.93
C TYR A 490 -4.69 -19.59 -5.09
N TYR A 491 -3.63 -19.03 -5.68
CA TYR A 491 -3.70 -18.11 -6.81
C TYR A 491 -2.73 -18.51 -7.91
N TYR A 492 -3.18 -18.39 -9.15
CA TYR A 492 -2.38 -18.51 -10.36
C TYR A 492 -2.50 -17.24 -11.18
N THR A 493 -1.38 -16.63 -11.52
CA THR A 493 -1.30 -15.48 -12.44
C THR A 493 -0.48 -15.85 -13.65
N ASP A 494 -0.98 -15.54 -14.85
CA ASP A 494 -0.33 -15.82 -16.13
C ASP A 494 -0.31 -14.57 -17.00
N PHE A 495 0.89 -14.13 -17.39
CA PHE A 495 1.09 -12.93 -18.20
C PHE A 495 1.04 -13.27 -19.70
N GLN A 496 0.18 -12.58 -20.43
CA GLN A 496 0.18 -12.55 -21.88
C GLN A 496 1.17 -11.50 -22.42
N HIS A 497 1.22 -10.34 -21.76
CA HIS A 497 2.20 -9.31 -22.01
C HIS A 497 2.75 -8.82 -20.67
N GLN A 498 4.07 -8.64 -20.60
CA GLN A 498 4.75 -8.13 -19.42
C GLN A 498 5.96 -7.32 -19.83
N LEU A 499 6.24 -6.25 -19.07
CA LEU A 499 7.52 -5.58 -19.09
C LEU A 499 8.56 -6.44 -18.36
N VAL A 500 9.65 -6.75 -19.02
CA VAL A 500 10.79 -7.47 -18.43
C VAL A 500 11.97 -6.54 -18.34
N ILE A 501 12.48 -6.32 -17.12
CA ILE A 501 13.74 -5.61 -16.88
C ILE A 501 14.78 -6.67 -16.54
N ASN A 502 15.77 -6.85 -17.41
CA ASN A 502 16.80 -7.88 -17.29
C ASN A 502 18.17 -7.22 -17.10
N PRO A 503 18.72 -7.21 -15.88
CA PRO A 503 20.05 -6.70 -15.63
C PRO A 503 21.11 -7.73 -16.07
N ASP A 504 22.17 -7.25 -16.71
CA ASP A 504 23.33 -8.04 -17.14
C ASP A 504 22.96 -9.25 -18.02
N GLY A 505 21.89 -9.09 -18.83
CA GLY A 505 21.43 -10.13 -19.74
C GLY A 505 22.26 -10.26 -21.03
N ALA A 506 21.70 -10.98 -21.99
CA ALA A 506 22.35 -11.26 -23.29
C ALA A 506 22.77 -10.00 -24.08
N LYS A 507 22.21 -8.83 -23.75
CA LYS A 507 22.53 -7.54 -24.41
C LYS A 507 23.77 -6.83 -23.86
N GLY A 508 24.39 -7.37 -22.83
CA GLY A 508 25.65 -6.88 -22.30
C GLY A 508 25.72 -6.80 -20.79
N ALA A 509 26.91 -6.96 -20.25
CA ALA A 509 27.21 -6.71 -18.86
C ALA A 509 27.02 -5.21 -18.53
N ASN A 510 26.67 -4.91 -17.29
CA ASN A 510 26.40 -3.55 -16.78
C ASN A 510 25.26 -2.82 -17.52
N THR A 511 24.24 -3.56 -17.94
CA THR A 511 23.05 -3.00 -18.60
C THR A 511 21.75 -3.45 -17.96
N PHE A 512 20.72 -2.61 -18.04
CA PHE A 512 19.33 -3.00 -17.88
C PHE A 512 18.69 -3.08 -19.26
N SER A 513 18.38 -4.30 -19.71
CA SER A 513 17.58 -4.50 -20.92
C SER A 513 16.10 -4.39 -20.58
N ILE A 514 15.39 -3.49 -21.27
CA ILE A 514 13.95 -3.23 -21.07
C ILE A 514 13.21 -3.78 -22.27
N GLU A 515 12.42 -4.82 -22.06
CA GLU A 515 11.85 -5.62 -23.14
C GLU A 515 10.40 -6.01 -22.87
N ASN A 516 9.67 -6.28 -23.95
CA ASN A 516 8.43 -7.03 -23.86
C ASN A 516 8.74 -8.52 -23.62
N LEU A 517 7.95 -9.21 -22.80
CA LEU A 517 8.08 -10.64 -22.55
C LEU A 517 8.13 -11.42 -23.86
N SER A 518 9.17 -12.26 -24.03
CA SER A 518 9.37 -13.11 -25.23
C SER A 518 8.89 -14.53 -25.05
N GLY A 519 8.59 -14.98 -23.84
CA GLY A 519 8.20 -16.35 -23.50
C GLY A 519 7.06 -16.40 -22.48
N LYS A 520 7.25 -17.17 -21.41
CA LYS A 520 6.27 -17.37 -20.35
C LYS A 520 6.63 -16.56 -19.10
N SER A 521 5.61 -16.03 -18.44
CA SER A 521 5.74 -15.48 -17.09
C SER A 521 4.51 -15.81 -16.29
N TYR A 522 4.69 -16.41 -15.11
CA TYR A 522 3.61 -16.85 -14.25
C TYR A 522 4.00 -16.84 -12.77
N SER A 523 2.99 -16.89 -11.91
CA SER A 523 3.16 -17.07 -10.47
C SER A 523 2.09 -18.02 -9.92
N HIS A 524 2.52 -19.01 -9.13
CA HIS A 524 1.67 -19.81 -8.26
C HIS A 524 1.91 -19.40 -6.82
N THR A 525 0.86 -19.09 -6.07
CA THR A 525 0.95 -18.76 -4.64
C THR A 525 -0.08 -19.53 -3.87
N ALA A 526 0.36 -20.29 -2.88
CA ALA A 526 -0.49 -20.99 -1.92
C ALA A 526 -0.22 -20.44 -0.51
N GLN A 527 -1.26 -20.14 0.25
CA GLN A 527 -1.18 -19.64 1.61
C GLN A 527 -2.17 -20.37 2.51
N ILE A 528 -1.75 -20.64 3.73
CA ILE A 528 -2.59 -21.08 4.83
C ILE A 528 -2.31 -20.20 6.04
N ASP A 529 -3.35 -19.76 6.72
CA ASP A 529 -3.24 -19.04 7.98
C ASP A 529 -4.32 -19.52 8.97
N ALA A 530 -3.95 -19.53 10.24
CA ALA A 530 -4.82 -19.94 11.32
C ALA A 530 -4.72 -18.97 12.49
N THR A 531 -5.86 -18.56 13.04
CA THR A 531 -5.96 -17.74 14.25
C THR A 531 -6.76 -18.48 15.33
N TYR A 532 -6.20 -18.56 16.53
CA TYR A 532 -6.85 -19.24 17.66
C TYR A 532 -6.70 -18.45 18.96
N PRO A 533 -7.81 -18.15 19.67
CA PRO A 533 -7.79 -17.52 20.98
C PRO A 533 -7.66 -18.60 22.07
N PHE A 534 -6.44 -18.89 22.56
CA PHE A 534 -6.17 -19.97 23.51
C PHE A 534 -6.85 -19.79 24.86
N PHE A 535 -6.84 -18.56 25.38
CA PHE A 535 -7.55 -18.17 26.61
C PHE A 535 -7.91 -16.69 26.56
N GLU A 536 -8.65 -16.18 27.54
CA GLU A 536 -9.08 -14.79 27.55
C GLU A 536 -7.88 -13.84 27.48
N GLY A 537 -7.92 -12.94 26.51
CA GLY A 537 -6.88 -11.97 26.22
C GLY A 537 -5.68 -12.53 25.40
N PHE A 538 -5.49 -13.85 25.23
CA PHE A 538 -4.38 -14.41 24.49
C PHE A 538 -4.82 -15.06 23.18
N SER A 539 -4.22 -14.63 22.08
CA SER A 539 -4.41 -15.19 20.74
C SER A 539 -3.09 -15.45 20.04
N ALA A 540 -3.08 -16.44 19.17
CA ALA A 540 -1.98 -16.71 18.26
C ALA A 540 -2.49 -16.78 16.82
N THR A 541 -1.75 -16.17 15.91
CA THR A 541 -1.98 -16.26 14.46
C THR A 541 -0.71 -16.83 13.82
N GLY A 542 -0.83 -17.99 13.18
CA GLY A 542 0.23 -18.61 12.39
C GLY A 542 -0.11 -18.55 10.91
N ALA A 543 0.87 -18.30 10.06
CA ALA A 543 0.67 -18.33 8.61
C ALA A 543 1.90 -18.91 7.89
N PHE A 544 1.63 -19.58 6.77
CA PHE A 544 2.64 -20.07 5.86
C PHE A 544 2.20 -19.81 4.42
N ARG A 545 3.13 -19.28 3.62
CA ARG A 545 2.92 -19.03 2.19
C ARG A 545 4.06 -19.65 1.39
N TYR A 546 3.71 -20.30 0.28
CA TYR A 546 4.62 -20.78 -0.74
C TYR A 546 4.38 -20.06 -2.05
N THR A 547 5.47 -19.68 -2.75
CA THR A 547 5.42 -18.95 -4.02
C THR A 547 6.38 -19.58 -5.03
N ASP A 548 5.89 -19.90 -6.25
CA ASP A 548 6.71 -20.26 -7.40
C ASP A 548 6.40 -19.28 -8.54
N ALA A 549 7.24 -18.24 -8.66
CA ALA A 549 7.14 -17.23 -9.70
C ALA A 549 8.29 -17.37 -10.68
N LYS A 550 7.98 -17.45 -11.98
CA LYS A 550 8.96 -17.60 -13.06
C LYS A 550 8.67 -16.64 -14.20
N THR A 551 9.74 -16.16 -14.81
CA THR A 551 9.70 -15.26 -15.97
C THR A 551 10.79 -15.68 -16.96
N THR A 552 10.52 -15.56 -18.25
CA THR A 552 11.52 -15.79 -19.32
C THR A 552 12.48 -14.60 -19.39
N TYR A 553 13.76 -14.87 -19.16
CA TYR A 553 14.89 -13.97 -19.37
C TYR A 553 15.83 -14.62 -20.38
N ASP A 554 16.23 -13.90 -21.44
CA ASP A 554 17.14 -14.42 -22.49
C ASP A 554 16.69 -15.80 -23.02
N ASP A 555 15.40 -15.93 -23.37
CA ASP A 555 14.74 -17.15 -23.83
C ASP A 555 14.78 -18.35 -22.88
N GLN A 556 15.16 -18.14 -21.62
CA GLN A 556 15.14 -19.17 -20.57
C GLN A 556 14.14 -18.81 -19.48
N LEU A 557 13.26 -19.77 -19.18
CA LEU A 557 12.31 -19.64 -18.06
C LEU A 557 13.06 -19.84 -16.73
N ARG A 558 13.14 -18.78 -15.92
CA ARG A 558 13.91 -18.76 -14.68
C ARG A 558 13.04 -18.31 -13.51
N THR A 559 13.41 -18.69 -12.31
CA THR A 559 12.78 -18.19 -11.07
C THR A 559 12.98 -16.67 -10.99
N ARG A 560 11.89 -15.95 -10.67
CA ARG A 560 11.91 -14.49 -10.56
C ARG A 560 12.87 -14.05 -9.45
N PRO A 561 13.83 -13.16 -9.75
CA PRO A 561 14.77 -12.65 -8.76
C PRO A 561 14.10 -11.90 -7.61
N LEU A 562 14.79 -11.82 -6.47
CA LEU A 562 14.37 -11.08 -5.27
C LEU A 562 12.98 -11.48 -4.75
N THR A 563 12.56 -12.72 -5.02
CA THR A 563 11.28 -13.27 -4.56
C THR A 563 11.55 -14.51 -3.71
N SER A 564 11.19 -14.44 -2.42
CA SER A 564 11.34 -15.57 -1.50
C SER A 564 10.34 -16.68 -1.84
N ARG A 565 10.79 -17.94 -1.87
CA ARG A 565 9.97 -19.09 -2.22
C ARG A 565 8.93 -19.44 -1.16
N TYR A 566 9.18 -19.09 0.09
CA TYR A 566 8.23 -19.27 1.18
C TYR A 566 8.36 -18.16 2.22
N LYS A 567 7.28 -17.93 2.94
CA LYS A 567 7.23 -17.04 4.12
C LYS A 567 6.46 -17.73 5.22
N GLY A 568 6.98 -17.72 6.43
CA GLY A 568 6.29 -18.10 7.66
C GLY A 568 6.11 -16.89 8.55
N LEU A 569 4.98 -16.81 9.24
CA LEU A 569 4.66 -15.78 10.24
C LEU A 569 4.02 -16.43 11.45
N LEU A 570 4.42 -15.98 12.64
CA LEU A 570 3.76 -16.30 13.90
C LEU A 570 3.60 -15.01 14.72
N THR A 571 2.38 -14.62 14.99
CA THR A 571 2.05 -13.48 15.85
C THR A 571 1.36 -13.96 17.11
N LEU A 572 1.88 -13.56 18.25
CA LEU A 572 1.33 -13.83 19.57
C LEU A 572 0.89 -12.50 20.17
N GLY A 573 -0.35 -12.42 20.64
CA GLY A 573 -0.88 -11.24 21.30
C GLY A 573 -1.50 -11.59 22.64
N TYR A 574 -1.18 -10.82 23.69
CA TYR A 574 -1.81 -10.95 25.00
C TYR A 574 -2.26 -9.59 25.53
N LYS A 575 -3.54 -9.51 25.89
CA LYS A 575 -4.14 -8.37 26.57
C LYS A 575 -4.54 -8.78 27.99
N THR A 576 -4.07 -8.03 28.97
CA THR A 576 -4.46 -8.27 30.36
C THR A 576 -5.94 -7.93 30.59
N PRO A 577 -6.60 -8.45 31.65
CA PRO A 577 -7.92 -8.01 32.05
C PRO A 577 -8.03 -6.49 32.13
N LEU A 578 -9.16 -5.92 31.66
CA LEU A 578 -9.38 -4.48 31.48
C LEU A 578 -8.46 -3.82 30.45
N GLU A 579 -7.83 -4.60 29.57
CA GLU A 579 -6.95 -4.17 28.47
C GLU A 579 -5.86 -3.14 28.85
N LYS A 580 -5.38 -3.20 30.12
CA LYS A 580 -4.38 -2.24 30.62
C LYS A 580 -2.98 -2.44 30.08
N TRP A 581 -2.61 -3.68 29.76
CA TRP A 581 -1.33 -4.03 29.15
C TRP A 581 -1.57 -4.90 27.93
N HIS A 582 -0.89 -4.54 26.82
CA HIS A 582 -0.84 -5.36 25.63
C HIS A 582 0.59 -5.80 25.39
N PHE A 583 0.77 -7.06 25.06
CA PHE A 583 2.05 -7.67 24.73
C PHE A 583 1.91 -8.32 23.36
N ASP A 584 2.68 -7.87 22.40
CA ASP A 584 2.66 -8.37 21.03
C ASP A 584 4.05 -8.82 20.61
N VAL A 585 4.13 -10.02 20.03
CA VAL A 585 5.39 -10.60 19.50
C VAL A 585 5.08 -11.19 18.14
N THR A 586 5.88 -10.83 17.14
CA THR A 586 5.77 -11.38 15.79
C THR A 586 7.13 -11.88 15.32
N GLY A 587 7.19 -13.18 15.00
CA GLY A 587 8.32 -13.81 14.33
C GLY A 587 8.01 -14.07 12.88
N SER A 588 8.93 -13.76 11.96
CA SER A 588 8.80 -14.04 10.55
C SER A 588 10.04 -14.75 9.98
N VAL A 589 9.81 -15.76 9.14
CA VAL A 589 10.84 -16.43 8.34
C VAL A 589 10.62 -16.06 6.89
N ASN A 590 11.62 -15.44 6.25
CA ASN A 590 11.65 -15.23 4.82
C ASN A 590 12.56 -16.30 4.19
N GLY A 591 12.02 -17.02 3.23
CA GLY A 591 12.66 -18.17 2.61
C GLY A 591 13.79 -17.79 1.65
N LEU A 592 14.50 -18.81 1.19
CA LEU A 592 15.50 -18.67 0.14
C LEU A 592 14.90 -18.09 -1.15
N GLY A 593 15.72 -17.39 -1.92
CA GLY A 593 15.40 -16.88 -3.25
C GLY A 593 16.67 -16.75 -4.09
N TYR A 594 16.56 -16.00 -5.20
CA TYR A 594 17.64 -15.85 -6.17
C TYR A 594 17.87 -14.37 -6.49
N LEU A 595 19.10 -14.02 -6.76
CA LEU A 595 19.51 -12.73 -7.29
C LEU A 595 19.41 -12.73 -8.82
N TYR A 596 19.69 -11.61 -9.46
CA TYR A 596 19.65 -11.50 -10.93
C TYR A 596 20.72 -12.35 -11.63
N ASP A 597 21.87 -12.56 -11.00
CA ASP A 597 22.94 -13.44 -11.49
C ASP A 597 22.66 -14.93 -11.22
N HIS A 598 21.45 -15.25 -10.74
CA HIS A 598 20.97 -16.59 -10.36
C HIS A 598 21.69 -17.23 -9.16
N SER A 599 22.57 -16.53 -8.48
CA SER A 599 23.05 -16.96 -7.16
C SER A 599 21.89 -16.96 -6.16
N SER A 600 21.89 -17.94 -5.25
CA SER A 600 20.84 -18.02 -4.22
C SER A 600 21.21 -17.19 -3.00
N TYR A 601 20.22 -16.57 -2.38
CA TYR A 601 20.35 -16.01 -1.03
C TYR A 601 19.65 -16.90 0.00
N PRO A 602 20.16 -16.96 1.25
CA PRO A 602 19.63 -17.82 2.28
C PRO A 602 18.30 -17.33 2.86
N ALA A 603 17.59 -18.22 3.56
CA ALA A 603 16.48 -17.83 4.41
C ALA A 603 16.99 -17.08 5.65
N TYR A 604 16.16 -16.15 6.16
CA TYR A 604 16.45 -15.42 7.38
C TYR A 604 15.21 -15.28 8.28
N PHE A 605 15.47 -15.07 9.56
CA PHE A 605 14.45 -14.90 10.59
C PHE A 605 14.52 -13.51 11.19
N GLN A 606 13.36 -12.89 11.37
CA GLN A 606 13.19 -11.61 12.06
C GLN A 606 12.22 -11.77 13.21
N LEU A 607 12.48 -11.06 14.30
CA LEU A 607 11.62 -10.97 15.48
C LEU A 607 11.33 -9.50 15.77
N GLN A 608 10.07 -9.20 16.07
CA GLN A 608 9.64 -7.90 16.59
C GLN A 608 8.76 -8.10 17.81
N ALA A 609 8.79 -7.15 18.72
CA ALA A 609 7.96 -7.17 19.93
C ALA A 609 7.58 -5.76 20.36
N GLN A 610 6.38 -5.62 20.94
CA GLN A 610 5.90 -4.39 21.54
C GLN A 610 5.17 -4.67 22.85
N VAL A 611 5.34 -3.78 23.81
CA VAL A 611 4.55 -3.70 25.04
C VAL A 611 3.88 -2.34 25.08
N THR A 612 2.57 -2.34 25.26
CA THR A 612 1.78 -1.11 25.38
C THR A 612 1.09 -1.06 26.74
N ARG A 613 1.15 0.09 27.40
CA ARG A 613 0.41 0.39 28.62
C ARG A 613 -0.67 1.41 28.32
N GLU A 614 -1.92 1.02 28.52
CA GLU A 614 -3.08 1.89 28.37
C GLU A 614 -3.41 2.61 29.70
N PHE A 615 -3.64 3.92 29.59
CA PHE A 615 -4.16 4.80 30.62
C PHE A 615 -5.47 5.43 30.11
N ARG A 616 -6.13 6.23 30.94
CA ARG A 616 -7.46 6.77 30.60
C ARG A 616 -7.45 7.68 29.34
N HIS A 617 -6.42 8.50 29.18
CA HIS A 617 -6.34 9.52 28.11
C HIS A 617 -5.06 9.39 27.25
N PHE A 618 -4.20 8.45 27.56
CA PHE A 618 -2.97 8.22 26.82
C PHE A 618 -2.51 6.78 26.94
N SER A 619 -1.72 6.34 26.00
CA SER A 619 -0.96 5.09 26.08
C SER A 619 0.53 5.33 25.83
N VAL A 620 1.36 4.51 26.45
CA VAL A 620 2.80 4.46 26.21
C VAL A 620 3.15 3.10 25.66
N TYR A 621 3.94 3.08 24.59
CA TYR A 621 4.41 1.84 24.00
C TYR A 621 5.93 1.84 23.86
N ILE A 622 6.54 0.67 24.07
CA ILE A 622 7.96 0.41 23.90
C ILE A 622 8.09 -0.87 23.09
N GLY A 623 8.98 -0.89 22.12
CA GLY A 623 9.16 -2.08 21.30
C GLY A 623 10.49 -2.11 20.58
N GLY A 624 10.64 -3.11 19.73
CA GLY A 624 11.79 -3.25 18.87
C GLY A 624 11.48 -4.07 17.63
N GLU A 625 12.14 -3.71 16.56
CA GLU A 625 12.10 -4.38 15.26
C GLU A 625 13.44 -5.04 14.97
N ASN A 626 13.40 -6.09 14.17
CA ASN A 626 14.57 -6.88 13.82
C ASN A 626 15.44 -7.23 15.05
N LEU A 627 14.80 -7.69 16.14
CA LEU A 627 15.46 -8.03 17.42
C LEU A 627 16.50 -9.15 17.27
N THR A 628 16.46 -9.90 16.18
CA THR A 628 17.52 -10.87 15.80
C THR A 628 18.79 -10.19 15.30
N ASN A 629 18.74 -8.89 15.05
CA ASN A 629 19.83 -8.08 14.53
C ASN A 629 20.41 -8.62 13.20
N TYR A 630 19.57 -9.28 12.41
CA TYR A 630 19.99 -9.85 11.13
C TYR A 630 20.09 -8.74 10.08
N THR A 631 21.19 -8.70 9.33
CA THR A 631 21.38 -7.83 8.17
C THR A 631 22.03 -8.61 7.05
N ILE A 632 21.79 -8.19 5.82
CA ILE A 632 22.53 -8.68 4.67
C ILE A 632 23.91 -8.03 4.67
N ASN A 633 24.95 -8.81 4.37
CA ASN A 633 26.31 -8.29 4.27
C ASN A 633 26.53 -7.67 2.89
N HIS A 634 27.10 -6.46 2.86
CA HIS A 634 27.47 -5.75 1.65
C HIS A 634 26.32 -5.69 0.62
N PRO A 635 25.20 -5.00 0.94
CA PRO A 635 24.04 -4.89 0.07
C PRO A 635 24.36 -4.14 -1.23
N ILE A 636 25.42 -3.34 -1.24
CA ILE A 636 25.89 -2.55 -2.39
C ILE A 636 27.07 -3.23 -3.05
N ARG A 637 26.90 -3.67 -4.29
CA ARG A 637 27.97 -4.20 -5.12
C ARG A 637 28.81 -3.05 -5.66
N GLY A 638 30.14 -3.21 -5.66
CA GLY A 638 31.04 -2.18 -6.17
C GLY A 638 31.09 -0.90 -5.33
N ALA A 639 30.69 -0.94 -4.04
CA ALA A 639 30.68 0.22 -3.12
C ALA A 639 32.03 0.96 -3.04
N ALA A 640 33.18 0.25 -3.23
CA ALA A 640 34.50 0.85 -3.22
C ALA A 640 34.73 1.87 -4.36
N ASP A 641 34.01 1.76 -5.48
CA ASP A 641 34.03 2.72 -6.58
C ASP A 641 32.59 2.95 -7.12
N PRO A 642 31.82 3.84 -6.50
CA PRO A 642 30.44 4.10 -6.89
C PRO A 642 30.30 4.80 -8.25
N TRP A 643 31.40 5.22 -8.85
CA TRP A 643 31.42 5.84 -10.16
C TRP A 643 31.61 4.82 -11.29
N SER A 644 31.90 3.58 -10.94
CA SER A 644 32.09 2.48 -11.89
C SER A 644 30.77 1.89 -12.38
N ALA A 645 30.80 1.24 -13.55
CA ALA A 645 29.66 0.49 -14.08
C ALA A 645 29.29 -0.76 -13.23
N GLN A 646 30.16 -1.17 -12.31
CA GLN A 646 29.96 -2.30 -11.38
C GLN A 646 29.16 -1.90 -10.12
N PHE A 647 28.99 -0.61 -9.88
CA PHE A 647 28.18 -0.14 -8.76
C PHE A 647 26.72 -0.55 -8.94
N ASP A 648 26.17 -1.25 -7.95
CA ASP A 648 24.78 -1.73 -7.99
C ASP A 648 24.21 -1.88 -6.57
N ALA A 649 23.32 -0.98 -6.18
CA ALA A 649 22.59 -1.00 -4.91
C ALA A 649 21.17 -1.59 -5.05
N THR A 650 20.79 -2.18 -6.21
CA THR A 650 19.41 -2.60 -6.50
C THR A 650 19.10 -4.04 -6.06
N GLN A 651 20.08 -4.81 -5.61
CA GLN A 651 19.90 -6.24 -5.31
C GLN A 651 19.67 -6.52 -3.82
N VAL A 652 18.70 -5.85 -3.23
CA VAL A 652 18.37 -5.99 -1.81
C VAL A 652 17.34 -7.11 -1.61
N TRP A 653 17.72 -8.14 -0.86
CA TRP A 653 16.89 -9.31 -0.61
C TRP A 653 16.49 -9.49 0.87
N GLY A 654 17.03 -8.70 1.77
CA GLY A 654 16.78 -8.75 3.21
C GLY A 654 17.01 -7.40 3.88
N PRO A 655 16.99 -7.35 5.22
CA PRO A 655 17.21 -6.11 5.96
C PRO A 655 18.63 -5.57 5.74
N THR A 656 18.73 -4.28 5.44
CA THR A 656 20.00 -3.54 5.38
C THR A 656 20.38 -3.00 6.74
N ASP A 657 19.39 -2.74 7.60
CA ASP A 657 19.54 -2.14 8.90
C ASP A 657 19.27 -3.14 10.04
N GLY A 658 20.02 -3.04 11.15
CA GLY A 658 19.98 -3.99 12.25
C GLY A 658 18.81 -3.76 13.23
N ALA A 659 18.98 -4.29 14.46
CA ALA A 659 17.97 -4.12 15.51
C ALA A 659 17.71 -2.65 15.80
N MET A 660 16.43 -2.31 15.93
CA MET A 660 15.94 -0.98 16.26
C MET A 660 15.01 -1.06 17.46
N PHE A 661 15.18 -0.16 18.43
CA PHE A 661 14.32 -0.04 19.60
C PHE A 661 13.59 1.30 19.52
N TYR A 662 12.36 1.33 20.00
CA TYR A 662 11.56 2.54 19.97
C TYR A 662 10.71 2.72 21.22
N ILE A 663 10.34 3.96 21.48
CA ILE A 663 9.35 4.38 22.47
C ILE A 663 8.39 5.37 21.81
N GLY A 664 7.14 5.31 22.20
CA GLY A 664 6.15 6.30 21.78
C GLY A 664 5.01 6.47 22.75
N MET A 665 4.23 7.49 22.50
CA MET A 665 3.08 7.87 23.32
C MET A 665 1.93 8.32 22.43
N ARG A 666 0.73 7.84 22.73
CA ARG A 666 -0.52 8.25 22.07
C ARG A 666 -1.40 8.95 23.09
N PHE A 667 -1.93 10.09 22.73
CA PHE A 667 -2.89 10.85 23.51
C PHE A 667 -4.21 10.93 22.77
N THR A 668 -5.30 10.83 23.52
CA THR A 668 -6.67 10.98 23.00
C THR A 668 -7.45 11.87 23.94
N PHE A 669 -7.96 12.97 23.41
CA PHE A 669 -8.84 13.90 24.10
C PHE A 669 -10.15 13.94 23.31
N GLU A 670 -11.18 13.28 23.83
CA GLU A 670 -12.51 13.21 23.25
C GLU A 670 -13.49 14.09 24.06
N ASN A 671 -14.52 14.58 23.39
CA ASN A 671 -15.59 15.40 23.98
C ASN A 671 -15.12 16.75 24.52
N PHE A 672 -15.02 17.72 23.62
CA PHE A 672 -14.92 19.15 23.97
C PHE A 672 -16.32 19.75 24.14
#